data_ac1eec39491ed44df07f4f6c7b08187d
#
_entry.id   ac1eec39491ed44df07f4f6c7b08187d
#
_cell.length_a   1.000
_cell.length_b   1.000
_cell.length_c   1.000
_cell.angle_alpha   90.00
_cell.angle_beta   90.00
_cell.angle_gamma   90.00
#
_symmetry.space_group_name_H-M   'P 1'
#
loop_
_entity.id
_entity.type
_entity.pdbx_description
1 polymer ?
#
loop_
_entity_poly.entity_id
_entity_poly.type
_entity_poly.pdbx_seq_one_letter_code
_entity_poly.pdbx_strand_id
1 'polypeptide(L)'
;MIKVIKKDGTKEEFNVQKVVVAVNKSAYRALVTFTEEELDFICNFVTEKVEQMRKKEVTISDMHNVVEGALEQTNPLVAKSYRDYRNYKQDFVQMLDEVYKKSQSIMYIGDKENSNTDSALVSTKRSLIFNELNKELYQKFFMTTEEIQACRDGYIYIHDMSARRDTINCCLFNVQEVLKGGFEMGNLWYNEPKTLDVAFDVIGDIVLSAASQQYGGFTVPNIELILEPYAEKSYEAGIERYEGLGLSRERAEEEAMKDVKREFEQGFQGLEYKFNSVSSSRGDYPFITMTAGTGTGRFAKMATISMLDVRRRGQGKEGHKKPVLFPKLVFLYDKNLHGAGCELEDVFEAGIRCSRQTMYPDWLSLTGEGYIASMYKKYGKIISPMGCRAFLSPWYKEGGMKPADEKDEPIFVGRFNIGAVSLHLPMIYAKSKQEGKDFHEVLDYYLNLIRELHIRTYEYLGEMKASTNPLAYCEGGFLGGHLGIHDKIKPILKSATASFGITALNELQQLYNHKSLAEDGEFALETLRYINEQVEEFKKEDGNLYAIYGTPAENLCGLQVKQFRKKYGVIENVSDREYVSNSFHCHVTEDITPIEKQDLEGRFWELCNGGKIQYVKYPINYNKEAVKTLVRRAMDKGFYEGVNLSLAYCDDCGHEELEMDVCPVCGSKNLTKIDRMNGYLSYSRVKGDTRLNDAKMAEIAERKSM
;
A
#
# COMPACT_ATOMS: atom_id res chain seq x y z
N MET A 1 58.36 -7.66 7.86
CA MET A 1 57.13 -6.86 7.86
C MET A 1 56.67 -6.62 6.42
N ILE A 2 55.40 -6.83 6.15
CA ILE A 2 54.81 -6.62 4.82
C ILE A 2 54.50 -5.12 4.67
N LYS A 3 54.85 -4.54 3.53
CA LYS A 3 54.57 -3.11 3.22
C LYS A 3 53.41 -3.00 2.23
N VAL A 4 52.51 -2.06 2.43
CA VAL A 4 51.41 -1.74 1.53
C VAL A 4 51.82 -0.52 0.68
N ILE A 5 51.76 -0.68 -0.65
CA ILE A 5 51.97 0.40 -1.60
C ILE A 5 50.66 1.13 -1.87
N LYS A 6 50.59 2.40 -1.57
CA LYS A 6 49.41 3.26 -1.80
C LYS A 6 49.25 3.69 -3.26
N LYS A 7 48.12 4.30 -3.61
CA LYS A 7 47.88 4.83 -4.98
C LYS A 7 48.88 5.91 -5.42
N ASP A 8 49.45 6.66 -4.49
CA ASP A 8 50.47 7.69 -4.73
C ASP A 8 51.90 7.14 -4.77
N GLY A 9 52.07 5.83 -4.63
CA GLY A 9 53.37 5.15 -4.60
C GLY A 9 54.08 5.13 -3.26
N THR A 10 53.50 5.77 -2.23
CA THR A 10 54.07 5.73 -0.86
C THR A 10 53.88 4.34 -0.25
N LYS A 11 54.80 3.95 0.63
CA LYS A 11 54.81 2.64 1.27
C LYS A 11 54.62 2.80 2.79
N GLU A 12 53.71 2.04 3.34
CA GLU A 12 53.53 1.95 4.80
C GLU A 12 53.46 0.49 5.26
N GLU A 13 53.69 0.27 6.54
CA GLU A 13 53.58 -1.07 7.13
C GLU A 13 52.11 -1.52 7.17
N PHE A 14 51.90 -2.82 6.88
CA PHE A 14 50.59 -3.43 7.00
C PHE A 14 50.10 -3.34 8.47
N ASN A 15 48.91 -2.79 8.63
CA ASN A 15 48.28 -2.62 9.94
C ASN A 15 46.79 -2.98 9.84
N VAL A 16 46.42 -4.10 10.46
CA VAL A 16 45.04 -4.62 10.44
C VAL A 16 44.03 -3.66 11.09
N GLN A 17 44.43 -2.83 12.03
CA GLN A 17 43.55 -1.82 12.63
C GLN A 17 43.03 -0.79 11.62
N LYS A 18 43.79 -0.52 10.55
CA LYS A 18 43.29 0.32 9.45
C LYS A 18 42.21 -0.36 8.64
N VAL A 19 42.23 -1.70 8.57
CA VAL A 19 41.17 -2.51 7.95
C VAL A 19 39.92 -2.38 8.81
N VAL A 20 40.01 -2.55 10.12
CA VAL A 20 38.87 -2.40 11.06
C VAL A 20 38.20 -1.02 10.90
N VAL A 21 39.00 0.06 10.85
CA VAL A 21 38.45 1.41 10.63
C VAL A 21 37.75 1.56 9.29
N ALA A 22 38.30 0.99 8.21
CA ALA A 22 37.70 1.06 6.88
C ALA A 22 36.39 0.24 6.78
N VAL A 23 36.39 -0.95 7.36
CA VAL A 23 35.24 -1.86 7.43
C VAL A 23 34.12 -1.25 8.25
N ASN A 24 34.39 -0.73 9.44
CA ASN A 24 33.39 -0.06 10.29
C ASN A 24 32.78 1.18 9.61
N LYS A 25 33.57 1.98 8.88
CA LYS A 25 33.03 3.08 8.07
C LYS A 25 32.08 2.60 6.98
N SER A 26 32.33 1.45 6.39
CA SER A 26 31.46 0.87 5.36
C SER A 26 30.20 0.24 5.98
N ALA A 27 30.34 -0.40 7.14
CA ALA A 27 29.23 -0.92 7.94
C ALA A 27 28.31 0.21 8.40
N TYR A 28 28.85 1.31 8.92
CA TYR A 28 28.08 2.49 9.30
C TYR A 28 27.24 3.06 8.15
N ARG A 29 27.81 3.15 6.92
CA ARG A 29 27.06 3.59 5.74
C ARG A 29 25.92 2.64 5.35
N ALA A 30 26.10 1.34 5.62
CA ALA A 30 25.09 0.31 5.36
C ALA A 30 24.13 0.12 6.56
N LEU A 31 24.26 0.94 7.63
CA LEU A 31 23.52 0.81 8.89
C LEU A 31 23.69 -0.57 9.56
N VAL A 32 24.87 -1.17 9.39
CA VAL A 32 25.27 -2.44 10.01
C VAL A 32 26.24 -2.17 11.16
N THR A 33 26.11 -2.91 12.25
CA THR A 33 27.08 -2.94 13.35
C THR A 33 27.62 -4.35 13.44
N PHE A 34 28.94 -4.52 13.29
CA PHE A 34 29.58 -5.81 13.44
C PHE A 34 29.73 -6.21 14.92
N THR A 35 29.59 -7.49 15.19
CA THR A 35 29.98 -8.07 16.48
C THR A 35 31.51 -8.17 16.61
N GLU A 36 31.99 -8.38 17.83
CA GLU A 36 33.44 -8.62 18.05
C GLU A 36 33.93 -9.86 17.30
N GLU A 37 33.12 -10.94 17.27
CA GLU A 37 33.43 -12.18 16.55
C GLU A 37 33.56 -11.97 15.03
N GLU A 38 32.66 -11.19 14.44
CA GLU A 38 32.72 -10.85 13.01
C GLU A 38 33.96 -10.00 12.67
N LEU A 39 34.30 -9.03 13.51
CA LEU A 39 35.51 -8.22 13.33
C LEU A 39 36.78 -9.07 13.47
N ASP A 40 36.82 -9.96 14.44
CA ASP A 40 37.92 -10.91 14.61
C ASP A 40 38.07 -11.84 13.40
N PHE A 41 36.96 -12.36 12.86
CA PHE A 41 36.97 -13.15 11.62
C PHE A 41 37.58 -12.34 10.47
N ILE A 42 37.13 -11.11 10.26
CA ILE A 42 37.63 -10.24 9.17
C ILE A 42 39.13 -9.96 9.35
N CYS A 43 39.57 -9.66 10.56
CA CYS A 43 40.97 -9.42 10.87
C CYS A 43 41.86 -10.63 10.59
N ASN A 44 41.43 -11.80 11.06
CA ASN A 44 42.15 -13.05 10.87
C ASN A 44 42.24 -13.43 9.39
N PHE A 45 41.08 -13.39 8.69
CA PHE A 45 41.02 -13.67 7.25
C PHE A 45 41.95 -12.78 6.44
N VAL A 46 41.92 -11.45 6.70
CA VAL A 46 42.78 -10.50 5.98
C VAL A 46 44.25 -10.73 6.29
N THR A 47 44.59 -10.97 7.55
CA THR A 47 45.98 -11.23 7.96
C THR A 47 46.52 -12.49 7.31
N GLU A 48 45.80 -13.61 7.38
CA GLU A 48 46.17 -14.88 6.78
C GLU A 48 46.34 -14.76 5.24
N LYS A 49 45.39 -14.11 4.57
CA LYS A 49 45.46 -13.96 3.11
C LYS A 49 46.64 -13.10 2.65
N VAL A 50 46.93 -12.02 3.40
CA VAL A 50 48.11 -11.17 3.11
C VAL A 50 49.41 -11.94 3.33
N GLU A 51 49.52 -12.76 4.38
CA GLU A 51 50.68 -13.63 4.63
C GLU A 51 50.84 -14.73 3.55
N GLN A 52 49.71 -15.34 3.13
CA GLN A 52 49.69 -16.35 2.05
C GLN A 52 50.19 -15.82 0.71
N MET A 53 50.12 -14.49 0.45
CA MET A 53 50.67 -13.89 -0.77
C MET A 53 52.19 -14.02 -0.87
N ARG A 54 52.88 -14.27 0.25
CA ARG A 54 54.35 -14.42 0.33
C ARG A 54 55.14 -13.27 -0.34
N LYS A 55 54.55 -12.08 -0.39
CA LYS A 55 55.14 -10.87 -0.95
C LYS A 55 55.65 -9.95 0.16
N LYS A 56 56.81 -9.32 -0.04
CA LYS A 56 57.30 -8.26 0.87
C LYS A 56 56.52 -6.94 0.72
N GLU A 57 55.92 -6.74 -0.46
CA GLU A 57 55.14 -5.55 -0.81
C GLU A 57 53.83 -5.99 -1.46
N VAL A 58 52.71 -5.44 -0.98
CA VAL A 58 51.34 -5.72 -1.45
C VAL A 58 50.75 -4.40 -1.90
N THR A 59 50.08 -4.37 -3.04
CA THR A 59 49.41 -3.15 -3.53
C THR A 59 48.14 -2.86 -2.72
N ILE A 60 47.74 -1.59 -2.65
CA ILE A 60 46.45 -1.23 -2.04
C ILE A 60 45.25 -1.87 -2.74
N SER A 61 45.38 -2.18 -4.04
CA SER A 61 44.38 -2.90 -4.80
C SER A 61 44.24 -4.35 -4.34
N ASP A 62 45.37 -5.05 -4.11
CA ASP A 62 45.34 -6.40 -3.57
C ASP A 62 44.71 -6.41 -2.16
N MET A 63 45.07 -5.41 -1.32
CA MET A 63 44.45 -5.25 0.01
C MET A 63 42.95 -5.07 -0.06
N HIS A 64 42.46 -4.23 -0.97
CA HIS A 64 41.02 -4.04 -1.14
C HIS A 64 40.32 -5.33 -1.55
N ASN A 65 40.88 -6.12 -2.45
CA ASN A 65 40.30 -7.39 -2.87
C ASN A 65 40.22 -8.42 -1.71
N VAL A 66 41.25 -8.46 -0.87
CA VAL A 66 41.26 -9.34 0.31
C VAL A 66 40.21 -8.92 1.34
N VAL A 67 40.12 -7.62 1.64
CA VAL A 67 39.12 -7.09 2.58
C VAL A 67 37.70 -7.32 2.04
N GLU A 68 37.48 -7.09 0.76
CA GLU A 68 36.20 -7.35 0.10
C GLU A 68 35.81 -8.83 0.21
N GLY A 69 36.75 -9.75 -0.03
CA GLY A 69 36.52 -11.19 0.12
C GLY A 69 36.19 -11.62 1.55
N ALA A 70 36.73 -10.95 2.57
CA ALA A 70 36.34 -11.17 3.97
C ALA A 70 34.90 -10.70 4.24
N LEU A 71 34.57 -9.50 3.72
CA LEU A 71 33.24 -8.90 3.89
C LEU A 71 32.15 -9.68 3.15
N GLU A 72 32.41 -10.22 1.96
CA GLU A 72 31.45 -11.06 1.23
C GLU A 72 31.05 -12.30 2.04
N GLN A 73 31.95 -12.84 2.85
CA GLN A 73 31.67 -13.98 3.73
C GLN A 73 31.00 -13.60 5.05
N THR A 74 31.12 -12.35 5.48
CA THR A 74 30.57 -11.87 6.75
C THR A 74 29.26 -11.12 6.53
N ASN A 75 29.25 -10.12 5.64
CA ASN A 75 28.07 -9.33 5.31
C ASN A 75 28.16 -8.76 3.89
N PRO A 76 27.44 -9.35 2.91
CA PRO A 76 27.47 -8.92 1.52
C PRO A 76 27.05 -7.45 1.29
N LEU A 77 26.19 -6.89 2.14
CA LEU A 77 25.76 -5.49 2.05
C LEU A 77 26.90 -4.54 2.39
N VAL A 78 27.68 -4.89 3.43
CA VAL A 78 28.87 -4.12 3.81
C VAL A 78 29.99 -4.30 2.78
N ALA A 79 30.14 -5.50 2.20
CA ALA A 79 31.06 -5.73 1.09
C ALA A 79 30.76 -4.81 -0.09
N LYS A 80 29.50 -4.70 -0.49
CA LYS A 80 29.04 -3.77 -1.52
C LYS A 80 29.34 -2.32 -1.14
N SER A 81 29.00 -1.88 0.07
CA SER A 81 29.29 -0.53 0.57
C SER A 81 30.79 -0.21 0.51
N TYR A 82 31.65 -1.17 0.82
CA TYR A 82 33.10 -1.05 0.77
C TYR A 82 33.62 -0.91 -0.67
N ARG A 83 33.12 -1.73 -1.59
CA ARG A 83 33.44 -1.70 -3.03
C ARG A 83 32.98 -0.37 -3.66
N ASP A 84 31.77 0.05 -3.37
CA ASP A 84 31.16 1.29 -3.87
C ASP A 84 31.97 2.52 -3.43
N TYR A 85 32.44 2.55 -2.20
CA TYR A 85 33.30 3.64 -1.72
C TYR A 85 34.67 3.68 -2.41
N ARG A 86 35.23 2.50 -2.74
CA ARG A 86 36.48 2.39 -3.51
C ARG A 86 36.33 2.98 -4.91
N ASN A 87 35.20 2.75 -5.56
CA ASN A 87 34.88 3.19 -6.92
C ASN A 87 34.11 4.52 -6.96
N TYR A 88 34.01 5.17 -5.82
CA TYR A 88 33.13 6.28 -5.52
C TYR A 88 32.98 7.36 -6.59
N LYS A 89 34.07 7.81 -7.22
CA LYS A 89 33.99 8.91 -8.20
C LYS A 89 33.25 8.50 -9.47
N GLN A 90 33.55 7.32 -10.00
CA GLN A 90 32.95 6.86 -11.26
C GLN A 90 31.47 6.50 -11.06
N ASP A 91 31.17 5.75 -10.02
CA ASP A 91 29.82 5.30 -9.71
C ASP A 91 28.91 6.48 -9.32
N PHE A 92 29.45 7.47 -8.59
CA PHE A 92 28.69 8.65 -8.21
C PHE A 92 28.35 9.54 -9.41
N VAL A 93 29.28 9.73 -10.34
CA VAL A 93 29.03 10.47 -11.58
C VAL A 93 27.96 9.77 -12.41
N GLN A 94 28.04 8.44 -12.54
CA GLN A 94 27.04 7.67 -13.29
C GLN A 94 25.65 7.76 -12.64
N MET A 95 25.56 7.62 -11.32
CA MET A 95 24.31 7.77 -10.58
C MET A 95 23.69 9.16 -10.78
N LEU A 96 24.50 10.22 -10.69
CA LEU A 96 24.01 11.58 -10.90
C LEU A 96 23.55 11.81 -12.35
N ASP A 97 24.23 11.21 -13.33
CA ASP A 97 23.83 11.32 -14.74
C ASP A 97 22.49 10.62 -15.00
N GLU A 98 22.23 9.48 -14.38
CA GLU A 98 20.94 8.78 -14.46
C GLU A 98 19.83 9.58 -13.79
N VAL A 99 20.05 10.09 -12.57
CA VAL A 99 19.11 10.98 -11.87
C VAL A 99 18.84 12.24 -12.69
N TYR A 100 19.87 12.85 -13.29
CA TYR A 100 19.71 14.01 -14.15
C TYR A 100 18.83 13.72 -15.40
N LYS A 101 19.09 12.63 -16.11
CA LYS A 101 18.29 12.24 -17.29
C LYS A 101 16.82 12.03 -16.95
N LYS A 102 16.55 11.30 -15.86
CA LYS A 102 15.18 11.09 -15.38
C LYS A 102 14.52 12.41 -14.93
N SER A 103 15.28 13.26 -14.23
CA SER A 103 14.80 14.58 -13.82
C SER A 103 14.40 15.46 -15.00
N GLN A 104 15.16 15.44 -16.11
CA GLN A 104 14.79 16.15 -17.32
C GLN A 104 13.48 15.61 -17.92
N SER A 105 13.31 14.29 -17.96
CA SER A 105 12.07 13.68 -18.43
C SER A 105 10.88 14.12 -17.57
N ILE A 106 10.99 14.04 -16.25
CA ILE A 106 9.93 14.46 -15.31
C ILE A 106 9.58 15.94 -15.48
N MET A 107 10.59 16.80 -15.59
CA MET A 107 10.39 18.26 -15.71
C MET A 107 9.66 18.65 -16.98
N TYR A 108 9.96 18.03 -18.12
CA TYR A 108 9.47 18.45 -19.43
C TYR A 108 8.35 17.57 -20.01
N ILE A 109 8.34 16.27 -19.69
CA ILE A 109 7.37 15.32 -20.23
C ILE A 109 6.31 14.96 -19.17
N GLY A 110 6.72 14.84 -17.89
CA GLY A 110 5.90 14.34 -16.79
C GLY A 110 6.08 12.84 -16.55
N ASP A 111 5.29 12.31 -15.63
CA ASP A 111 5.29 10.90 -15.24
C ASP A 111 3.88 10.32 -15.38
N LYS A 112 3.79 9.14 -15.98
CA LYS A 112 2.54 8.36 -16.13
C LYS A 112 2.60 7.00 -15.42
N GLU A 113 3.60 6.77 -14.60
CA GLU A 113 3.75 5.50 -13.87
C GLU A 113 2.89 5.43 -12.61
N ASN A 114 2.55 6.59 -12.03
CA ASN A 114 1.68 6.66 -10.86
C ASN A 114 0.39 7.41 -11.19
N SER A 115 -0.72 6.67 -11.26
CA SER A 115 -2.04 7.21 -11.58
C SER A 115 -2.59 8.17 -10.52
N ASN A 116 -2.04 8.15 -9.31
CA ASN A 116 -2.46 8.99 -8.18
C ASN A 116 -1.73 10.34 -8.11
N THR A 117 -0.90 10.68 -9.08
CA THR A 117 -0.15 11.94 -9.13
C THR A 117 -0.57 12.84 -10.29
N ASP A 118 -0.45 14.14 -10.09
CA ASP A 118 -0.57 15.13 -11.17
C ASP A 118 0.81 15.73 -11.45
N SER A 119 1.54 15.12 -12.38
CA SER A 119 2.91 15.52 -12.72
C SER A 119 3.02 16.92 -13.37
N ALA A 120 1.92 17.61 -13.60
CA ALA A 120 1.94 19.01 -14.03
C ALA A 120 2.32 19.96 -12.87
N LEU A 121 1.99 19.59 -11.63
CA LEU A 121 2.22 20.44 -10.45
C LEU A 121 3.70 20.48 -10.05
N VAL A 122 4.17 21.67 -9.61
CA VAL A 122 5.57 21.86 -9.20
C VAL A 122 5.94 21.00 -7.99
N SER A 123 5.06 20.89 -6.99
CA SER A 123 5.27 20.04 -5.82
C SER A 123 5.44 18.57 -6.21
N THR A 124 4.60 18.09 -7.12
CA THR A 124 4.67 16.72 -7.65
C THR A 124 5.98 16.48 -8.39
N LYS A 125 6.40 17.38 -9.27
CA LYS A 125 7.68 17.26 -9.99
C LYS A 125 8.87 17.18 -9.04
N ARG A 126 8.89 18.01 -8.00
CA ARG A 126 9.95 17.97 -6.97
C ARG A 126 9.99 16.63 -6.26
N SER A 127 8.83 16.12 -5.84
CA SER A 127 8.72 14.81 -5.18
C SER A 127 9.20 13.67 -6.08
N LEU A 128 8.78 13.65 -7.34
CA LEU A 128 9.18 12.62 -8.30
C LEU A 128 10.71 12.60 -8.50
N ILE A 129 11.35 13.78 -8.63
CA ILE A 129 12.81 13.88 -8.74
C ILE A 129 13.49 13.39 -7.46
N PHE A 130 12.97 13.78 -6.29
CA PHE A 130 13.49 13.31 -5.00
C PHE A 130 13.33 11.79 -4.84
N ASN A 131 12.22 11.23 -5.30
CA ASN A 131 12.00 9.79 -5.30
C ASN A 131 13.00 9.04 -6.16
N GLU A 132 13.37 9.56 -7.35
CA GLU A 132 14.40 8.95 -8.19
C GLU A 132 15.77 8.96 -7.50
N LEU A 133 16.14 10.06 -6.87
CA LEU A 133 17.37 10.12 -6.06
C LEU A 133 17.34 9.09 -4.92
N ASN A 134 16.23 9.00 -4.19
CA ASN A 134 16.10 8.04 -3.10
C ASN A 134 16.16 6.58 -3.56
N LYS A 135 15.58 6.23 -4.72
CA LYS A 135 15.70 4.90 -5.31
C LYS A 135 17.16 4.53 -5.56
N GLU A 136 17.92 5.43 -6.19
CA GLU A 136 19.34 5.21 -6.47
C GLU A 136 20.15 5.05 -5.17
N LEU A 137 19.90 5.89 -4.17
CA LEU A 137 20.55 5.79 -2.86
C LEU A 137 20.18 4.47 -2.15
N TYR A 138 18.91 4.06 -2.20
CA TYR A 138 18.46 2.81 -1.60
C TYR A 138 19.14 1.60 -2.25
N GLN A 139 19.16 1.52 -3.58
CA GLN A 139 19.85 0.45 -4.31
C GLN A 139 21.34 0.42 -3.98
N LYS A 140 21.97 1.58 -3.94
CA LYS A 140 23.42 1.66 -3.75
C LYS A 140 23.87 1.27 -2.34
N PHE A 141 23.13 1.68 -1.31
CA PHE A 141 23.60 1.56 0.08
C PHE A 141 22.85 0.49 0.91
N PHE A 142 21.67 0.05 0.47
CA PHE A 142 20.80 -0.81 1.27
C PHE A 142 20.39 -2.11 0.60
N MET A 143 20.83 -2.36 -0.63
CA MET A 143 20.57 -3.60 -1.36
C MET A 143 21.85 -4.33 -1.71
N THR A 144 21.79 -5.67 -1.71
CA THR A 144 22.86 -6.52 -2.22
C THR A 144 22.89 -6.51 -3.75
N THR A 145 23.98 -6.99 -4.32
CA THR A 145 24.11 -7.12 -5.80
C THR A 145 23.05 -8.05 -6.36
N GLU A 146 22.77 -9.16 -5.67
CA GLU A 146 21.77 -10.16 -6.05
C GLU A 146 20.36 -9.58 -6.06
N GLU A 147 20.02 -8.81 -5.07
CA GLU A 147 18.72 -8.13 -4.98
C GLU A 147 18.51 -7.09 -6.07
N ILE A 148 19.55 -6.28 -6.36
CA ILE A 148 19.52 -5.32 -7.46
C ILE A 148 19.35 -6.05 -8.79
N GLN A 149 20.08 -7.15 -9.00
CA GLN A 149 19.98 -7.94 -10.21
C GLN A 149 18.60 -8.59 -10.35
N ALA A 150 18.05 -9.15 -9.27
CA ALA A 150 16.70 -9.74 -9.25
C ALA A 150 15.61 -8.71 -9.62
N CYS A 151 15.72 -7.48 -9.10
CA CYS A 151 14.81 -6.39 -9.46
C CYS A 151 14.97 -5.93 -10.92
N ARG A 152 16.21 -5.77 -11.38
CA ARG A 152 16.53 -5.34 -12.75
C ARG A 152 16.08 -6.37 -13.79
N ASP A 153 16.27 -7.63 -13.50
CA ASP A 153 15.84 -8.74 -14.36
C ASP A 153 14.31 -8.92 -14.33
N GLY A 154 13.64 -8.50 -13.26
CA GLY A 154 12.19 -8.56 -13.12
C GLY A 154 11.66 -9.82 -12.41
N TYR A 155 12.50 -10.53 -11.65
CA TYR A 155 12.05 -11.65 -10.81
C TYR A 155 11.31 -11.20 -9.56
N ILE A 156 11.75 -10.08 -8.98
CA ILE A 156 11.11 -9.42 -7.85
C ILE A 156 10.89 -7.92 -8.15
N TYR A 157 9.93 -7.33 -7.46
CA TYR A 157 9.65 -5.90 -7.51
C TYR A 157 9.46 -5.34 -6.11
N ILE A 158 10.27 -4.36 -5.73
CA ILE A 158 10.15 -3.66 -4.46
C ILE A 158 9.20 -2.49 -4.63
N HIS A 159 8.03 -2.57 -4.00
CA HIS A 159 7.08 -1.47 -4.00
C HIS A 159 7.60 -0.31 -3.17
N ASP A 160 7.33 0.92 -3.63
CA ASP A 160 7.67 2.16 -2.93
C ASP A 160 9.15 2.25 -2.51
N MET A 161 10.05 1.77 -3.37
CA MET A 161 11.49 1.66 -3.09
C MET A 161 12.09 2.98 -2.57
N SER A 162 11.63 4.13 -3.09
CA SER A 162 12.10 5.46 -2.69
C SER A 162 11.82 5.81 -1.22
N ALA A 163 10.81 5.17 -0.61
CA ALA A 163 10.36 5.46 0.74
C ALA A 163 10.67 4.35 1.75
N ARG A 164 11.18 3.20 1.27
CA ARG A 164 11.28 1.97 2.07
C ARG A 164 12.25 2.07 3.25
N ARG A 165 13.20 2.99 3.21
CA ARG A 165 14.22 3.17 4.24
C ARG A 165 13.71 3.94 5.45
N ASP A 166 12.81 4.87 5.26
CA ASP A 166 12.54 5.96 6.21
C ASP A 166 11.05 6.17 6.54
N THR A 167 10.14 5.41 5.90
CA THR A 167 8.72 5.47 6.24
C THR A 167 8.07 4.09 6.28
N ILE A 168 6.93 4.01 6.98
CA ILE A 168 6.01 2.87 6.90
C ILE A 168 5.15 2.99 5.64
N ASN A 169 4.45 1.92 5.27
CA ASN A 169 3.56 1.91 4.11
C ASN A 169 2.10 2.24 4.52
N CYS A 170 1.22 1.27 4.61
CA CYS A 170 -0.20 1.46 4.88
C CYS A 170 -0.53 1.28 6.37
N CYS A 171 -1.56 1.96 6.87
CA CYS A 171 -1.95 1.86 8.28
C CYS A 171 -3.46 1.86 8.51
N LEU A 172 -3.87 1.34 9.68
CA LEU A 172 -5.15 1.58 10.34
C LEU A 172 -4.90 2.57 11.48
N PHE A 173 -5.13 3.84 11.25
CA PHE A 173 -4.76 4.88 12.21
C PHE A 173 -5.81 5.07 13.29
N ASN A 174 -5.40 5.12 14.56
CA ASN A 174 -6.30 5.31 15.69
C ASN A 174 -6.57 6.79 15.97
N VAL A 175 -7.41 7.40 15.16
CA VAL A 175 -7.80 8.81 15.31
C VAL A 175 -8.48 9.06 16.64
N GLN A 176 -9.29 8.10 17.14
CA GLN A 176 -10.02 8.23 18.40
C GLN A 176 -9.07 8.39 19.60
N GLU A 177 -7.97 7.63 19.63
CA GLU A 177 -6.98 7.73 20.71
C GLU A 177 -6.26 9.08 20.68
N VAL A 178 -5.89 9.57 19.50
CA VAL A 178 -5.25 10.89 19.34
C VAL A 178 -6.16 12.03 19.81
N LEU A 179 -7.46 11.97 19.48
CA LEU A 179 -8.42 13.02 19.88
C LEU A 179 -8.68 13.09 21.38
N LYS A 180 -8.55 11.95 22.07
CA LYS A 180 -8.98 11.79 23.47
C LYS A 180 -8.13 12.66 24.42
N GLY A 181 -8.77 13.63 25.05
CA GLY A 181 -8.14 14.54 26.00
C GLY A 181 -7.29 15.66 25.38
N GLY A 182 -7.17 15.70 24.06
CA GLY A 182 -6.32 16.61 23.31
C GLY A 182 -4.94 16.06 23.04
N PHE A 183 -4.17 16.72 22.16
CA PHE A 183 -2.86 16.27 21.66
C PHE A 183 -2.00 17.46 21.20
N GLU A 184 -0.70 17.21 21.02
CA GLU A 184 0.22 18.19 20.46
C GLU A 184 0.47 17.92 18.96
N MET A 185 0.36 18.97 18.15
CA MET A 185 0.71 18.94 16.73
C MET A 185 1.29 20.26 16.27
N GLY A 186 2.44 20.23 15.62
CA GLY A 186 3.12 21.44 15.11
C GLY A 186 3.47 22.47 16.19
N ASN A 187 3.86 22.03 17.36
CA ASN A 187 4.14 22.84 18.56
C ASN A 187 2.93 23.60 19.13
N LEU A 188 1.72 23.14 18.83
CA LEU A 188 0.47 23.67 19.35
C LEU A 188 -0.31 22.55 20.02
N TRP A 189 -0.94 22.89 21.15
CA TRP A 189 -1.89 22.00 21.81
C TRP A 189 -3.26 22.11 21.17
N TYR A 190 -3.80 21.00 20.69
CA TYR A 190 -5.15 20.85 20.19
C TYR A 190 -6.05 20.29 21.30
N ASN A 191 -7.02 21.06 21.72
CA ASN A 191 -8.02 20.54 22.66
C ASN A 191 -8.94 19.53 21.98
N GLU A 192 -9.44 18.57 22.73
CA GLU A 192 -10.48 17.66 22.25
C GLU A 192 -11.70 18.46 21.76
N PRO A 193 -12.23 18.16 20.54
CA PRO A 193 -13.38 18.87 19.98
C PRO A 193 -14.62 18.85 20.89
N LYS A 194 -15.35 19.96 20.93
CA LYS A 194 -16.61 20.07 21.68
C LYS A 194 -17.85 20.02 20.79
N THR A 195 -17.66 20.15 19.48
CA THR A 195 -18.73 20.15 18.47
C THR A 195 -18.33 19.29 17.27
N LEU A 196 -19.31 18.89 16.48
CA LEU A 196 -19.10 18.02 15.32
C LEU A 196 -18.32 18.71 14.21
N ASP A 197 -18.60 19.97 13.91
CA ASP A 197 -17.89 20.76 12.90
C ASP A 197 -16.39 20.90 13.21
N VAL A 198 -16.05 21.21 14.47
CA VAL A 198 -14.66 21.26 14.93
C VAL A 198 -14.01 19.87 14.88
N ALA A 199 -14.75 18.80 15.18
CA ALA A 199 -14.23 17.44 15.07
C ALA A 199 -13.84 17.10 13.63
N PHE A 200 -14.64 17.46 12.65
CA PHE A 200 -14.29 17.27 11.24
C PHE A 200 -13.02 18.02 10.84
N ASP A 201 -12.85 19.26 11.27
CA ASP A 201 -11.66 20.04 10.97
C ASP A 201 -10.41 19.45 11.60
N VAL A 202 -10.46 19.13 12.90
CA VAL A 202 -9.34 18.53 13.64
C VAL A 202 -8.97 17.15 13.09
N ILE A 203 -9.95 16.30 12.76
CA ILE A 203 -9.70 15.00 12.10
C ILE A 203 -9.01 15.21 10.75
N GLY A 204 -9.46 16.17 9.96
CA GLY A 204 -8.81 16.52 8.69
C GLY A 204 -7.36 16.90 8.86
N ASP A 205 -7.03 17.70 9.87
CA ASP A 205 -5.66 18.12 10.18
C ASP A 205 -4.80 16.95 10.65
N ILE A 206 -5.30 16.11 11.56
CA ILE A 206 -4.61 14.87 12.01
C ILE A 206 -4.27 14.00 10.80
N VAL A 207 -5.28 13.71 9.96
CA VAL A 207 -5.13 12.81 8.82
C VAL A 207 -4.10 13.35 7.83
N LEU A 208 -4.19 14.63 7.46
CA LEU A 208 -3.24 15.24 6.52
C LEU A 208 -1.82 15.29 7.10
N SER A 209 -1.67 15.65 8.36
CA SER A 209 -0.36 15.72 9.01
C SER A 209 0.28 14.33 9.13
N ALA A 210 -0.43 13.35 9.69
CA ALA A 210 0.10 11.99 9.87
C ALA A 210 0.35 11.27 8.55
N ALA A 211 -0.57 11.37 7.57
CA ALA A 211 -0.42 10.76 6.26
C ALA A 211 0.75 11.35 5.45
N SER A 212 1.12 12.60 5.70
CA SER A 212 2.28 13.23 5.05
C SER A 212 3.61 12.62 5.48
N GLN A 213 3.66 11.92 6.61
CA GLN A 213 4.85 11.29 7.18
C GLN A 213 4.97 9.80 6.84
N GLN A 214 4.08 9.28 6.01
CA GLN A 214 4.14 7.89 5.56
C GLN A 214 3.91 7.78 4.05
N TYR A 215 4.16 6.59 3.51
CA TYR A 215 3.97 6.29 2.11
C TYR A 215 2.85 5.27 1.94
N GLY A 216 1.92 5.35 1.19
CA GLY A 216 0.81 4.40 1.03
C GLY A 216 -0.47 4.82 1.73
N GLY A 217 -1.36 3.87 1.90
CA GLY A 217 -2.73 4.14 2.33
C GLY A 217 -2.87 4.45 3.81
N PHE A 218 -3.68 5.45 4.12
CA PHE A 218 -4.03 5.86 5.47
C PHE A 218 -5.51 5.60 5.71
N THR A 219 -5.85 4.63 6.56
CA THR A 219 -7.23 4.26 6.83
C THR A 219 -7.69 4.78 8.18
N VAL A 220 -8.82 5.47 8.18
CA VAL A 220 -9.60 5.84 9.37
C VAL A 220 -10.74 4.84 9.51
N PRO A 221 -10.64 3.84 10.41
CA PRO A 221 -11.67 2.85 10.57
C PRO A 221 -12.86 3.38 11.37
N ASN A 222 -14.07 2.97 10.99
CA ASN A 222 -15.33 3.27 11.69
C ASN A 222 -15.54 4.76 11.96
N ILE A 223 -15.44 5.59 10.94
CA ILE A 223 -15.54 7.06 11.07
C ILE A 223 -16.84 7.51 11.74
N GLU A 224 -17.94 6.79 11.50
CA GLU A 224 -19.25 7.09 12.11
C GLU A 224 -19.24 6.97 13.62
N LEU A 225 -18.49 6.00 14.16
CA LEU A 225 -18.35 5.82 15.61
C LEU A 225 -17.44 6.86 16.26
N ILE A 226 -16.43 7.33 15.52
CA ILE A 226 -15.54 8.41 15.96
C ILE A 226 -16.31 9.73 16.06
N LEU A 227 -17.19 10.01 15.09
CA LEU A 227 -17.95 11.26 15.01
C LEU A 227 -19.18 11.29 15.92
N GLU A 228 -19.76 10.15 16.26
CA GLU A 228 -21.01 10.06 17.04
C GLU A 228 -20.97 10.83 18.36
N PRO A 229 -19.94 10.75 19.22
CA PRO A 229 -19.89 11.52 20.47
C PRO A 229 -19.89 13.03 20.27
N TYR A 230 -19.28 13.51 19.20
CA TYR A 230 -19.24 14.94 18.87
C TYR A 230 -20.56 15.42 18.28
N ALA A 231 -21.26 14.57 17.55
CA ALA A 231 -22.61 14.85 17.08
C ALA A 231 -23.61 14.97 18.25
N GLU A 232 -23.49 14.12 19.28
CA GLU A 232 -24.31 14.21 20.50
C GLU A 232 -24.05 15.54 21.21
N LYS A 233 -22.77 15.94 21.37
CA LYS A 233 -22.43 17.25 21.98
C LYS A 233 -22.99 18.43 21.17
N SER A 234 -22.90 18.41 19.84
CA SER A 234 -23.50 19.44 18.97
C SER A 234 -25.03 19.49 19.12
N TYR A 235 -25.66 18.32 19.19
CA TYR A 235 -27.12 18.22 19.38
C TYR A 235 -27.58 18.81 20.70
N GLU A 236 -26.94 18.44 21.81
CA GLU A 236 -27.26 18.96 23.14
C GLU A 236 -27.06 20.48 23.20
N ALA A 237 -25.92 20.99 22.71
CA ALA A 237 -25.66 22.42 22.64
C ALA A 237 -26.69 23.17 21.76
N GLY A 238 -27.12 22.52 20.66
CA GLY A 238 -28.18 23.02 19.79
C GLY A 238 -29.50 23.17 20.53
N ILE A 239 -29.90 22.16 21.29
CA ILE A 239 -31.14 22.20 22.08
C ILE A 239 -31.09 23.35 23.09
N GLU A 240 -30.03 23.44 23.90
CA GLU A 240 -29.87 24.52 24.90
C GLU A 240 -29.93 25.90 24.23
N ARG A 241 -29.33 26.09 23.08
CA ARG A 241 -29.37 27.32 22.32
C ARG A 241 -30.78 27.67 21.86
N TYR A 242 -31.55 26.72 21.32
CA TYR A 242 -32.90 26.96 20.83
C TYR A 242 -33.91 27.15 21.95
N GLU A 243 -33.79 26.43 23.06
CA GLU A 243 -34.59 26.70 24.29
C GLU A 243 -34.29 28.09 24.84
N GLY A 244 -33.01 28.51 24.85
CA GLY A 244 -32.60 29.87 25.22
C GLY A 244 -33.19 30.97 24.32
N LEU A 245 -33.54 30.65 23.07
CA LEU A 245 -34.26 31.53 22.14
C LEU A 245 -35.79 31.47 22.29
N GLY A 246 -36.32 30.67 23.25
CA GLY A 246 -37.73 30.59 23.56
C GLY A 246 -38.52 29.52 22.77
N LEU A 247 -37.86 28.59 22.10
CA LEU A 247 -38.53 27.46 21.48
C LEU A 247 -38.92 26.41 22.52
N SER A 248 -40.02 25.67 22.26
CA SER A 248 -40.34 24.49 23.07
C SER A 248 -39.26 23.41 22.88
N ARG A 249 -39.11 22.53 23.87
CA ARG A 249 -38.20 21.41 23.86
C ARG A 249 -38.29 20.60 22.56
N GLU A 250 -39.49 20.22 22.17
CA GLU A 250 -39.76 19.45 20.97
C GLU A 250 -39.26 20.18 19.70
N ARG A 251 -39.53 21.47 19.56
CA ARG A 251 -39.06 22.29 18.45
C ARG A 251 -37.55 22.49 18.49
N ALA A 252 -36.97 22.65 19.66
CA ALA A 252 -35.52 22.76 19.85
C ALA A 252 -34.79 21.48 19.39
N GLU A 253 -35.34 20.32 19.74
CA GLU A 253 -34.82 19.01 19.28
C GLU A 253 -34.88 18.84 17.75
N GLU A 254 -36.02 19.24 17.14
CA GLU A 254 -36.15 19.20 15.67
C GLU A 254 -35.10 20.08 14.95
N GLU A 255 -34.91 21.33 15.41
CA GLU A 255 -33.96 22.24 14.81
C GLU A 255 -32.50 21.81 15.07
N ALA A 256 -32.19 21.36 16.30
CA ALA A 256 -30.86 20.82 16.60
C ALA A 256 -30.52 19.59 15.75
N MET A 257 -31.50 18.72 15.45
CA MET A 257 -31.31 17.56 14.58
C MET A 257 -31.00 17.99 13.15
N LYS A 258 -31.65 19.03 12.63
CA LYS A 258 -31.36 19.60 11.31
C LYS A 258 -29.96 20.20 11.24
N ASP A 259 -29.54 20.89 12.30
CA ASP A 259 -28.20 21.46 12.42
C ASP A 259 -27.12 20.35 12.38
N VAL A 260 -27.26 19.31 13.19
CA VAL A 260 -26.31 18.17 13.20
C VAL A 260 -26.25 17.49 11.84
N LYS A 261 -27.39 17.28 11.19
CA LYS A 261 -27.40 16.72 9.81
C LYS A 261 -26.63 17.61 8.85
N ARG A 262 -26.81 18.91 8.92
CA ARG A 262 -26.08 19.87 8.09
C ARG A 262 -24.58 19.87 8.40
N GLU A 263 -24.19 19.76 9.67
CA GLU A 263 -22.79 19.64 10.10
C GLU A 263 -22.14 18.38 9.51
N PHE A 264 -22.82 17.22 9.51
CA PHE A 264 -22.34 16.02 8.86
C PHE A 264 -22.15 16.23 7.35
N GLU A 265 -23.14 16.79 6.66
CA GLU A 265 -23.05 17.02 5.21
C GLU A 265 -21.92 17.98 4.86
N GLN A 266 -21.76 19.08 5.59
CA GLN A 266 -20.69 20.05 5.37
C GLN A 266 -19.32 19.49 5.76
N GLY A 267 -19.24 18.74 6.86
CA GLY A 267 -18.01 18.12 7.32
C GLY A 267 -17.47 17.10 6.33
N PHE A 268 -18.30 16.18 5.85
CA PHE A 268 -17.87 15.23 4.83
C PHE A 268 -17.49 15.90 3.50
N GLN A 269 -18.24 16.94 3.08
CA GLN A 269 -17.86 17.73 1.92
C GLN A 269 -16.49 18.41 2.11
N GLY A 270 -16.24 18.96 3.29
CA GLY A 270 -14.95 19.56 3.65
C GLY A 270 -13.79 18.55 3.59
N LEU A 271 -13.98 17.34 4.09
CA LEU A 271 -13.00 16.27 3.99
C LEU A 271 -12.76 15.85 2.53
N GLU A 272 -13.80 15.76 1.71
CA GLU A 272 -13.64 15.49 0.28
C GLU A 272 -12.79 16.56 -0.41
N TYR A 273 -12.95 17.84 -0.08
CA TYR A 273 -12.10 18.90 -0.62
C TYR A 273 -10.65 18.77 -0.15
N LYS A 274 -10.43 18.54 1.17
CA LYS A 274 -9.09 18.39 1.75
C LYS A 274 -8.33 17.23 1.10
N PHE A 275 -8.99 16.09 0.85
CA PHE A 275 -8.32 14.87 0.38
C PHE A 275 -8.21 14.75 -1.16
N ASN A 276 -8.84 15.63 -1.91
CA ASN A 276 -8.73 15.66 -3.37
C ASN A 276 -7.93 16.87 -3.87
N SER A 277 -7.10 17.44 -3.01
CA SER A 277 -6.14 18.47 -3.36
C SER A 277 -4.73 18.12 -2.92
N VAL A 278 -3.73 18.54 -3.69
CA VAL A 278 -2.32 18.42 -3.30
C VAL A 278 -2.03 19.53 -2.31
N SER A 279 -2.16 19.22 -1.03
CA SER A 279 -2.03 20.20 0.07
C SER A 279 -0.66 20.21 0.75
N SER A 280 0.25 19.30 0.37
CA SER A 280 1.59 19.19 0.95
C SER A 280 2.68 19.24 -0.10
N SER A 281 3.93 19.47 0.35
CA SER A 281 5.11 19.41 -0.50
C SER A 281 5.44 18.01 -1.02
N ARG A 282 4.76 16.97 -0.51
CA ARG A 282 4.86 15.59 -0.99
C ARG A 282 4.40 15.43 -2.44
N GLY A 283 3.47 16.28 -2.90
CA GLY A 283 3.11 16.40 -4.31
C GLY A 283 2.17 15.34 -4.86
N ASP A 284 1.64 14.46 -4.02
CA ASP A 284 0.58 13.50 -4.35
C ASP A 284 -0.72 13.80 -3.59
N TYR A 285 -1.80 13.17 -4.02
CA TYR A 285 -3.04 13.17 -3.26
C TYR A 285 -2.87 12.26 -2.03
N PRO A 286 -3.35 12.65 -0.84
CA PRO A 286 -3.32 11.76 0.32
C PRO A 286 -4.23 10.55 0.05
N PHE A 287 -3.66 9.34 0.13
CA PHE A 287 -4.38 8.10 -0.14
C PHE A 287 -5.20 7.68 1.09
N ILE A 288 -6.32 8.37 1.31
CA ILE A 288 -7.16 8.18 2.50
C ILE A 288 -8.28 7.18 2.22
N THR A 289 -8.49 6.28 3.17
CA THR A 289 -9.63 5.36 3.22
C THR A 289 -10.43 5.60 4.49
N MET A 290 -11.75 5.58 4.39
CA MET A 290 -12.66 5.63 5.53
C MET A 290 -13.58 4.43 5.48
N THR A 291 -13.74 3.72 6.61
CA THR A 291 -14.71 2.64 6.73
C THR A 291 -15.89 3.08 7.61
N ALA A 292 -17.09 2.60 7.30
CA ALA A 292 -18.30 2.85 8.05
C ALA A 292 -19.36 1.76 7.79
N GLY A 293 -20.41 1.75 8.57
CA GLY A 293 -21.59 0.93 8.30
C GLY A 293 -22.11 0.11 9.48
N THR A 294 -21.35 -0.05 10.56
CA THR A 294 -21.76 -0.89 11.71
C THR A 294 -22.42 -0.11 12.85
N GLY A 295 -22.37 1.21 12.82
CA GLY A 295 -22.95 2.04 13.88
C GLY A 295 -24.46 2.05 13.86
N THR A 296 -25.09 1.59 14.96
CA THR A 296 -26.56 1.53 15.13
C THR A 296 -27.13 2.77 15.82
N GLY A 297 -26.27 3.56 16.49
CA GLY A 297 -26.69 4.82 17.10
C GLY A 297 -27.26 5.80 16.08
N ARG A 298 -28.18 6.68 16.52
CA ARG A 298 -28.87 7.63 15.64
C ARG A 298 -27.90 8.51 14.85
N PHE A 299 -26.83 8.98 15.48
CA PHE A 299 -25.85 9.83 14.82
C PHE A 299 -24.82 9.05 14.02
N ALA A 300 -24.43 7.84 14.43
CA ALA A 300 -23.60 6.96 13.63
C ALA A 300 -24.30 6.59 12.32
N LYS A 301 -25.58 6.24 12.36
CA LYS A 301 -26.43 6.00 11.21
C LYS A 301 -26.53 7.22 10.30
N MET A 302 -26.78 8.40 10.88
CA MET A 302 -26.84 9.68 10.15
C MET A 302 -25.49 10.01 9.50
N ALA A 303 -24.37 9.78 10.17
CA ALA A 303 -23.02 9.98 9.65
C ALA A 303 -22.78 9.12 8.40
N THR A 304 -23.07 7.82 8.48
CA THR A 304 -22.88 6.90 7.37
C THR A 304 -23.72 7.31 6.15
N ILE A 305 -25.00 7.61 6.35
CA ILE A 305 -25.90 8.04 5.27
C ILE A 305 -25.44 9.38 4.68
N SER A 306 -25.06 10.36 5.50
CA SER A 306 -24.57 11.66 5.02
C SER A 306 -23.28 11.54 4.21
N MET A 307 -22.33 10.70 4.66
CA MET A 307 -21.11 10.41 3.92
C MET A 307 -21.39 9.85 2.52
N LEU A 308 -22.27 8.87 2.44
CA LEU A 308 -22.67 8.25 1.16
C LEU A 308 -23.42 9.22 0.25
N ASP A 309 -24.32 10.04 0.80
CA ASP A 309 -25.09 11.01 0.04
C ASP A 309 -24.24 12.18 -0.46
N VAL A 310 -23.25 12.64 0.32
CA VAL A 310 -22.28 13.66 -0.12
C VAL A 310 -21.47 13.13 -1.31
N ARG A 311 -20.93 11.90 -1.22
CA ARG A 311 -20.21 11.26 -2.32
C ARG A 311 -21.09 11.13 -3.56
N ARG A 312 -22.33 10.67 -3.41
CA ARG A 312 -23.27 10.49 -4.52
C ARG A 312 -23.64 11.81 -5.21
N ARG A 313 -23.80 12.90 -4.44
CA ARG A 313 -24.07 14.23 -5.02
C ARG A 313 -22.88 14.80 -5.81
N GLY A 314 -21.67 14.31 -5.52
CA GLY A 314 -20.44 14.75 -6.17
C GLY A 314 -20.07 16.20 -5.86
N GLN A 315 -18.89 16.62 -6.37
CA GLN A 315 -18.34 17.95 -6.20
C GLN A 315 -18.17 18.64 -7.56
N GLY A 316 -18.22 19.94 -7.59
CA GLY A 316 -18.06 20.73 -8.81
C GLY A 316 -19.09 21.82 -8.98
N LYS A 317 -19.03 22.50 -10.12
CA LYS A 317 -20.03 23.53 -10.50
C LYS A 317 -21.39 22.86 -10.75
N GLU A 318 -22.46 23.61 -10.59
CA GLU A 318 -23.80 23.14 -10.94
C GLU A 318 -23.86 22.69 -12.41
N GLY A 319 -24.48 21.53 -12.64
CA GLY A 319 -24.53 20.90 -13.96
C GLY A 319 -23.24 20.17 -14.39
N HIS A 320 -22.16 20.22 -13.59
CA HIS A 320 -20.87 19.59 -13.87
C HIS A 320 -20.29 18.88 -12.62
N LYS A 321 -21.16 18.36 -11.77
CA LYS A 321 -20.73 17.64 -10.56
C LYS A 321 -20.21 16.25 -10.93
N LYS A 322 -19.13 15.84 -10.24
CA LYS A 322 -18.49 14.52 -10.41
C LYS A 322 -18.19 13.93 -9.05
N PRO A 323 -18.21 12.60 -8.89
CA PRO A 323 -17.71 12.00 -7.68
C PRO A 323 -16.21 12.26 -7.55
N VAL A 324 -15.75 12.39 -6.33
CA VAL A 324 -14.33 12.54 -6.01
C VAL A 324 -13.68 11.19 -5.77
N LEU A 325 -12.35 11.13 -5.84
CA LEU A 325 -11.59 9.88 -5.66
C LEU A 325 -11.38 9.54 -4.18
N PHE A 326 -11.10 10.55 -3.35
CA PHE A 326 -10.77 10.38 -1.93
C PHE A 326 -11.75 11.13 -1.01
N PRO A 327 -11.95 10.61 0.21
CA PRO A 327 -11.47 9.32 0.70
C PRO A 327 -12.08 8.15 -0.07
N LYS A 328 -11.33 7.04 -0.21
CA LYS A 328 -11.90 5.75 -0.60
C LYS A 328 -12.90 5.36 0.49
N LEU A 329 -14.11 5.00 0.12
CA LEU A 329 -15.15 4.57 1.05
C LEU A 329 -15.26 3.05 1.07
N VAL A 330 -15.33 2.47 2.26
CA VAL A 330 -15.55 1.03 2.46
C VAL A 330 -16.74 0.82 3.38
N PHE A 331 -17.73 0.08 2.91
CA PHE A 331 -18.90 -0.30 3.68
C PHE A 331 -18.65 -1.61 4.42
N LEU A 332 -18.79 -1.59 5.73
CA LEU A 332 -18.65 -2.75 6.61
C LEU A 332 -19.99 -3.48 6.67
N TYR A 333 -20.12 -4.59 5.95
CA TYR A 333 -21.38 -5.32 5.84
C TYR A 333 -21.49 -6.43 6.88
N ASP A 334 -22.51 -6.33 7.72
CA ASP A 334 -22.97 -7.38 8.63
C ASP A 334 -24.38 -7.81 8.23
N LYS A 335 -24.58 -9.09 7.90
CA LYS A 335 -25.88 -9.63 7.46
C LYS A 335 -26.98 -9.43 8.49
N ASN A 336 -26.63 -9.46 9.79
CA ASN A 336 -27.59 -9.31 10.88
C ASN A 336 -28.02 -7.84 11.09
N LEU A 337 -27.26 -6.88 10.58
CA LEU A 337 -27.58 -5.45 10.62
C LEU A 337 -28.19 -4.96 9.31
N HIS A 338 -27.70 -5.44 8.16
CA HIS A 338 -27.98 -4.91 6.83
C HIS A 338 -28.89 -5.82 5.97
N GLY A 339 -29.28 -6.98 6.50
CA GLY A 339 -30.23 -7.89 5.83
C GLY A 339 -31.60 -7.27 5.68
N ALA A 340 -32.46 -7.92 4.90
CA ALA A 340 -33.84 -7.49 4.70
C ALA A 340 -34.60 -7.48 6.05
N GLY A 341 -35.22 -6.35 6.38
CA GLY A 341 -35.94 -6.13 7.65
C GLY A 341 -35.04 -5.91 8.86
N CYS A 342 -33.72 -5.80 8.70
CA CYS A 342 -32.81 -5.51 9.80
C CYS A 342 -32.67 -4.00 10.04
N GLU A 343 -32.10 -3.65 11.20
CA GLU A 343 -32.03 -2.28 11.72
C GLU A 343 -31.35 -1.26 10.81
N LEU A 344 -30.32 -1.69 10.05
CA LEU A 344 -29.53 -0.86 9.14
C LEU A 344 -29.78 -1.18 7.67
N GLU A 345 -30.92 -1.75 7.31
CA GLU A 345 -31.26 -2.01 5.91
C GLU A 345 -31.26 -0.74 5.06
N ASP A 346 -31.74 0.39 5.61
CA ASP A 346 -31.75 1.68 4.92
C ASP A 346 -30.35 2.26 4.69
N VAL A 347 -29.41 1.99 5.60
CA VAL A 347 -27.98 2.33 5.43
C VAL A 347 -27.37 1.50 4.30
N PHE A 348 -27.66 0.20 4.24
CA PHE A 348 -27.25 -0.65 3.13
C PHE A 348 -27.81 -0.15 1.79
N GLU A 349 -29.09 0.19 1.75
CA GLU A 349 -29.73 0.75 0.54
C GLU A 349 -29.10 2.08 0.11
N ALA A 350 -28.69 2.94 1.06
CA ALA A 350 -27.93 4.14 0.75
C ALA A 350 -26.56 3.82 0.14
N GLY A 351 -25.88 2.80 0.65
CA GLY A 351 -24.62 2.29 0.09
C GLY A 351 -24.78 1.79 -1.35
N ILE A 352 -25.81 0.98 -1.63
CA ILE A 352 -26.10 0.50 -2.99
C ILE A 352 -26.40 1.67 -3.94
N ARG A 353 -27.20 2.66 -3.51
CA ARG A 353 -27.43 3.87 -4.31
C ARG A 353 -26.14 4.61 -4.66
N CYS A 354 -25.22 4.69 -3.72
CA CYS A 354 -23.94 5.34 -3.92
C CYS A 354 -23.02 4.53 -4.85
N SER A 355 -22.83 3.22 -4.59
CA SER A 355 -21.93 2.36 -5.37
C SER A 355 -22.30 2.31 -6.86
N ARG A 356 -23.58 2.25 -7.19
CA ARG A 356 -24.02 2.19 -8.59
C ARG A 356 -23.77 3.47 -9.38
N GLN A 357 -23.57 4.60 -8.71
CA GLN A 357 -23.34 5.90 -9.34
C GLN A 357 -21.88 6.34 -9.29
N THR A 358 -21.11 5.88 -8.29
CA THR A 358 -19.76 6.40 -8.01
C THR A 358 -18.71 5.31 -7.88
N MET A 359 -19.08 4.05 -8.03
CA MET A 359 -18.26 2.86 -7.75
C MET A 359 -17.80 2.71 -6.28
N TYR A 360 -18.07 3.68 -5.42
CA TYR A 360 -17.88 3.62 -3.97
C TYR A 360 -19.23 3.63 -3.24
N PRO A 361 -19.32 3.03 -2.05
CA PRO A 361 -18.27 2.32 -1.31
C PRO A 361 -17.91 0.97 -1.93
N ASP A 362 -16.68 0.51 -1.66
CA ASP A 362 -16.34 -0.92 -1.74
C ASP A 362 -16.97 -1.63 -0.53
N TRP A 363 -17.17 -2.94 -0.64
CA TRP A 363 -17.96 -3.72 0.32
C TRP A 363 -17.09 -4.74 1.04
N LEU A 364 -16.99 -4.68 2.36
CA LEU A 364 -16.28 -5.66 3.18
C LEU A 364 -17.25 -6.53 3.95
N SER A 365 -17.20 -7.84 3.74
CA SER A 365 -18.02 -8.80 4.47
C SER A 365 -17.48 -9.05 5.88
N LEU A 366 -18.34 -8.86 6.89
CA LEU A 366 -18.05 -9.20 8.28
C LEU A 366 -18.69 -10.51 8.73
N THR A 367 -19.66 -11.04 7.96
CA THR A 367 -20.50 -12.19 8.36
C THR A 367 -20.59 -13.29 7.30
N GLY A 368 -19.82 -13.17 6.23
CA GLY A 368 -19.71 -14.23 5.20
C GLY A 368 -18.77 -15.36 5.64
N GLU A 369 -18.16 -16.00 4.65
CA GLU A 369 -17.16 -17.04 4.88
C GLU A 369 -15.76 -16.44 5.13
N GLY A 370 -14.84 -17.24 5.68
CA GLY A 370 -13.42 -16.95 5.76
C GLY A 370 -12.95 -16.30 7.05
N TYR A 371 -11.68 -15.89 7.01
CA TYR A 371 -10.92 -15.47 8.17
C TYR A 371 -11.44 -14.15 8.79
N ILE A 372 -11.76 -13.14 7.98
CA ILE A 372 -12.26 -11.84 8.44
C ILE A 372 -13.56 -12.02 9.23
N ALA A 373 -14.48 -12.81 8.69
CA ALA A 373 -15.74 -13.14 9.35
C ALA A 373 -15.54 -13.95 10.63
N SER A 374 -14.59 -14.87 10.65
CA SER A 374 -14.25 -15.66 11.84
C SER A 374 -13.73 -14.78 12.98
N MET A 375 -12.90 -13.80 12.69
CA MET A 375 -12.40 -12.82 13.68
C MET A 375 -13.53 -11.95 14.22
N TYR A 376 -14.39 -11.46 13.35
CA TYR A 376 -15.54 -10.67 13.75
C TYR A 376 -16.52 -11.47 14.62
N LYS A 377 -16.83 -12.70 14.23
CA LYS A 377 -17.73 -13.60 15.00
C LYS A 377 -17.17 -13.92 16.39
N LYS A 378 -15.86 -14.21 16.46
CA LYS A 378 -15.22 -14.66 17.73
C LYS A 378 -14.95 -13.52 18.68
N TYR A 379 -14.46 -12.38 18.17
CA TYR A 379 -13.91 -11.29 18.99
C TYR A 379 -14.66 -9.96 18.83
N GLY A 380 -15.60 -9.84 17.90
CA GLY A 380 -16.20 -8.55 17.52
C GLY A 380 -15.20 -7.58 16.88
N LYS A 381 -14.02 -8.05 16.45
CA LYS A 381 -12.96 -7.20 15.88
C LYS A 381 -13.05 -7.18 14.37
N ILE A 382 -12.94 -6.00 13.80
CA ILE A 382 -13.01 -5.77 12.36
C ILE A 382 -11.59 -5.66 11.82
N ILE A 383 -11.29 -6.44 10.77
CA ILE A 383 -10.06 -6.31 9.99
C ILE A 383 -10.37 -5.41 8.80
N SER A 384 -10.20 -4.11 8.97
CA SER A 384 -10.41 -3.13 7.90
C SER A 384 -9.28 -3.20 6.86
N PRO A 385 -9.57 -2.95 5.58
CA PRO A 385 -8.52 -2.85 4.57
C PRO A 385 -7.73 -1.55 4.75
N MET A 386 -6.44 -1.61 4.43
CA MET A 386 -5.54 -0.46 4.37
C MET A 386 -5.30 -0.08 2.91
N GLY A 387 -5.45 1.20 2.58
CA GLY A 387 -5.23 1.70 1.22
C GLY A 387 -6.07 0.96 0.18
N CYS A 388 -5.39 0.32 -0.81
CA CYS A 388 -6.11 -0.37 -1.88
C CYS A 388 -6.75 -1.67 -1.41
N ARG A 389 -5.98 -2.58 -0.76
CA ARG A 389 -6.43 -3.94 -0.44
C ARG A 389 -5.64 -4.64 0.67
N ALA A 390 -4.70 -3.98 1.32
CA ALA A 390 -3.85 -4.62 2.32
C ALA A 390 -4.62 -4.96 3.60
N PHE A 391 -4.32 -6.11 4.18
CA PHE A 391 -4.84 -6.55 5.47
C PHE A 391 -3.70 -6.90 6.42
N LEU A 392 -3.94 -6.68 7.71
CA LEU A 392 -2.97 -7.00 8.77
C LEU A 392 -3.11 -8.44 9.23
N SER A 393 -1.96 -9.08 9.47
CA SER A 393 -1.92 -10.33 10.23
C SER A 393 -2.37 -10.09 11.68
N PRO A 394 -2.96 -11.10 12.37
CA PRO A 394 -3.39 -10.94 13.74
C PRO A 394 -2.20 -10.66 14.67
N TRP A 395 -2.43 -9.78 15.64
CA TRP A 395 -1.55 -9.50 16.75
C TRP A 395 -2.39 -9.42 18.01
N TYR A 396 -2.10 -10.30 18.97
CA TYR A 396 -2.86 -10.41 20.20
C TYR A 396 -2.25 -9.52 21.28
N LYS A 397 -3.11 -8.98 22.14
CA LYS A 397 -2.74 -7.98 23.14
C LYS A 397 -1.65 -8.48 24.09
N GLU A 398 -1.80 -9.68 24.60
CA GLU A 398 -0.87 -10.29 25.56
C GLU A 398 0.14 -11.25 24.90
N GLY A 399 -0.32 -12.07 23.97
CA GLY A 399 0.48 -13.13 23.37
C GLY A 399 1.23 -12.75 22.08
N GLY A 400 0.99 -11.57 21.53
CA GLY A 400 1.63 -11.12 20.29
C GLY A 400 1.16 -11.90 19.06
N MET A 401 2.05 -12.67 18.42
CA MET A 401 1.73 -13.42 17.18
C MET A 401 0.72 -14.55 17.40
N LYS A 402 0.59 -15.05 18.62
CA LYS A 402 -0.38 -16.09 19.01
C LYS A 402 -1.09 -15.64 20.27
N PRO A 403 -2.35 -16.02 20.47
CA PRO A 403 -3.06 -15.68 21.71
C PRO A 403 -2.37 -16.35 22.92
N ALA A 404 -2.22 -15.59 24.00
CA ALA A 404 -1.70 -16.13 25.28
C ALA A 404 -2.68 -17.12 25.90
N ASP A 405 -3.98 -16.87 25.80
CA ASP A 405 -5.07 -17.74 26.22
C ASP A 405 -6.34 -17.46 25.39
N GLU A 406 -7.47 -18.11 25.73
CA GLU A 406 -8.74 -17.97 25.01
C GLU A 406 -9.40 -16.58 25.13
N LYS A 407 -8.97 -15.77 26.10
CA LYS A 407 -9.50 -14.42 26.36
C LYS A 407 -8.65 -13.33 25.72
N ASP A 408 -7.47 -13.69 25.22
CA ASP A 408 -6.57 -12.75 24.56
C ASP A 408 -7.16 -12.30 23.21
N GLU A 409 -7.33 -11.00 23.05
CA GLU A 409 -8.00 -10.42 21.89
C GLU A 409 -6.99 -9.87 20.87
N PRO A 410 -7.25 -10.06 19.57
CA PRO A 410 -6.44 -9.44 18.52
C PRO A 410 -6.71 -7.93 18.42
N ILE A 411 -5.66 -7.18 18.11
CA ILE A 411 -5.69 -5.74 17.86
C ILE A 411 -5.36 -5.47 16.40
N PHE A 412 -6.18 -4.68 15.73
CA PHE A 412 -5.97 -4.27 14.34
C PHE A 412 -5.80 -2.76 14.21
N VAL A 413 -6.65 -1.96 14.86
CA VAL A 413 -6.56 -0.49 14.83
C VAL A 413 -5.28 -0.02 15.53
N GLY A 414 -4.62 0.98 14.96
CA GLY A 414 -3.33 1.46 15.42
C GLY A 414 -2.15 0.64 14.92
N ARG A 415 -2.34 -0.22 13.92
CA ARG A 415 -1.25 -1.05 13.35
C ARG A 415 -1.03 -0.74 11.88
N PHE A 416 0.08 -1.20 11.34
CA PHE A 416 0.52 -0.82 10.00
C PHE A 416 1.31 -1.93 9.29
N ASN A 417 1.53 -1.71 8.00
CA ASN A 417 2.35 -2.53 7.11
C ASN A 417 3.65 -1.76 6.78
N ILE A 418 4.78 -2.45 6.72
CA ILE A 418 6.08 -1.84 6.39
C ILE A 418 6.42 -1.87 4.90
N GLY A 419 5.55 -2.47 4.08
CA GLY A 419 5.72 -2.53 2.64
C GLY A 419 5.65 -3.93 2.05
N ALA A 420 5.61 -3.97 0.72
CA ALA A 420 5.53 -5.20 -0.05
C ALA A 420 6.72 -5.36 -0.99
N VAL A 421 7.12 -6.60 -1.20
CA VAL A 421 8.01 -7.02 -2.29
C VAL A 421 7.33 -8.15 -3.03
N SER A 422 7.17 -8.00 -4.35
CA SER A 422 6.38 -8.92 -5.16
C SER A 422 7.22 -9.85 -6.00
N LEU A 423 6.81 -11.11 -6.08
CA LEU A 423 7.32 -12.13 -6.99
C LEU A 423 6.65 -11.97 -8.36
N HIS A 424 7.43 -12.09 -9.43
CA HIS A 424 6.92 -12.28 -10.78
C HIS A 424 6.98 -13.77 -11.12
N LEU A 425 5.93 -14.49 -10.78
CA LEU A 425 5.87 -15.96 -10.84
C LEU A 425 6.18 -16.55 -12.22
N PRO A 426 5.68 -16.00 -13.36
CA PRO A 426 6.05 -16.46 -14.69
C PRO A 426 7.56 -16.40 -14.96
N MET A 427 8.24 -15.33 -14.54
CA MET A 427 9.68 -15.17 -14.69
C MET A 427 10.45 -16.26 -13.94
N ILE A 428 10.03 -16.58 -12.72
CA ILE A 428 10.64 -17.59 -11.85
C ILE A 428 10.44 -18.99 -12.46
N TYR A 429 9.25 -19.26 -12.96
CA TYR A 429 8.94 -20.54 -13.65
C TYR A 429 9.76 -20.70 -14.94
N ALA A 430 9.81 -19.68 -15.78
CA ALA A 430 10.59 -19.70 -17.01
C ALA A 430 12.08 -19.93 -16.71
N LYS A 431 12.61 -19.31 -15.63
CA LYS A 431 14.00 -19.54 -15.17
C LYS A 431 14.23 -21.00 -14.78
N SER A 432 13.33 -21.60 -14.01
CA SER A 432 13.47 -23.00 -13.60
C SER A 432 13.54 -23.95 -14.80
N LYS A 433 12.71 -23.71 -15.83
CA LYS A 433 12.74 -24.48 -17.07
C LYS A 433 14.02 -24.26 -17.87
N GLN A 434 14.49 -23.03 -17.98
CA GLN A 434 15.73 -22.71 -18.70
C GLN A 434 16.97 -23.34 -18.03
N GLU A 435 17.00 -23.35 -16.69
CA GLU A 435 18.12 -23.91 -15.92
C GLU A 435 17.99 -25.42 -15.66
N GLY A 436 16.85 -26.04 -16.00
CA GLY A 436 16.58 -27.45 -15.71
C GLY A 436 16.50 -27.76 -14.23
N LYS A 437 16.12 -26.77 -13.40
CA LYS A 437 15.95 -26.88 -11.95
C LYS A 437 14.50 -27.12 -11.58
N ASP A 438 14.28 -27.63 -10.38
CA ASP A 438 12.95 -27.66 -9.77
C ASP A 438 12.39 -26.24 -9.57
N PHE A 439 11.10 -26.08 -9.81
CA PHE A 439 10.46 -24.76 -9.70
C PHE A 439 10.48 -24.23 -8.26
N HIS A 440 10.24 -25.09 -7.28
CA HIS A 440 10.26 -24.71 -5.87
C HIS A 440 11.66 -24.30 -5.40
N GLU A 441 12.72 -24.97 -5.88
CA GLU A 441 14.10 -24.56 -5.58
C GLU A 441 14.38 -23.12 -6.05
N VAL A 442 13.94 -22.77 -7.25
CA VAL A 442 14.12 -21.40 -7.78
C VAL A 442 13.22 -20.40 -7.07
N LEU A 443 11.99 -20.80 -6.73
CA LEU A 443 11.05 -19.96 -5.98
C LEU A 443 11.58 -19.66 -4.57
N ASP A 444 12.12 -20.64 -3.87
CA ASP A 444 12.70 -20.50 -2.53
C ASP A 444 13.86 -19.52 -2.51
N TYR A 445 14.69 -19.50 -3.55
CA TYR A 445 15.76 -18.52 -3.67
C TYR A 445 15.20 -17.08 -3.63
N TYR A 446 14.14 -16.78 -4.40
CA TYR A 446 13.55 -15.44 -4.44
C TYR A 446 12.71 -15.14 -3.21
N LEU A 447 12.05 -16.13 -2.60
CA LEU A 447 11.38 -15.97 -1.31
C LEU A 447 12.37 -15.57 -0.20
N ASN A 448 13.54 -16.20 -0.17
CA ASN A 448 14.59 -15.84 0.80
C ASN A 448 15.18 -14.45 0.53
N LEU A 449 15.37 -14.03 -0.73
CA LEU A 449 15.76 -12.65 -1.02
C LEU A 449 14.75 -11.62 -0.48
N ILE A 450 13.46 -11.89 -0.65
CA ILE A 450 12.39 -11.03 -0.12
C ILE A 450 12.41 -11.03 1.41
N ARG A 451 12.58 -12.19 2.04
CA ARG A 451 12.72 -12.34 3.49
C ARG A 451 13.82 -11.44 4.04
N GLU A 452 15.02 -11.52 3.46
CA GLU A 452 16.17 -10.70 3.84
C GLU A 452 15.90 -9.19 3.70
N LEU A 453 15.25 -8.79 2.61
CA LEU A 453 14.82 -7.40 2.40
C LEU A 453 13.83 -6.94 3.49
N HIS A 454 12.91 -7.79 3.91
CA HIS A 454 11.97 -7.48 4.97
C HIS A 454 12.65 -7.37 6.33
N ILE A 455 13.52 -8.30 6.70
CA ILE A 455 14.28 -8.29 7.96
C ILE A 455 15.06 -6.97 8.07
N ARG A 456 15.82 -6.60 7.03
CA ARG A 456 16.57 -5.33 7.02
C ARG A 456 15.66 -4.10 7.09
N THR A 457 14.46 -4.16 6.47
CA THR A 457 13.50 -3.05 6.57
C THR A 457 13.04 -2.85 8.01
N TYR A 458 12.75 -3.92 8.74
CA TYR A 458 12.45 -3.83 10.18
C TYR A 458 13.60 -3.19 10.96
N GLU A 459 14.84 -3.54 10.65
CA GLU A 459 16.03 -2.97 11.31
C GLU A 459 16.18 -1.48 11.02
N TYR A 460 16.09 -1.06 9.75
CA TYR A 460 16.22 0.36 9.37
C TYR A 460 15.12 1.22 9.98
N LEU A 461 13.87 0.79 9.86
CA LEU A 461 12.76 1.51 10.45
C LEU A 461 12.87 1.55 11.98
N GLY A 462 13.38 0.48 12.61
CA GLY A 462 13.58 0.40 14.05
C GLY A 462 14.56 1.43 14.62
N GLU A 463 15.47 1.95 13.80
CA GLU A 463 16.44 2.99 14.20
C GLU A 463 15.85 4.41 14.12
N MET A 464 14.67 4.59 13.51
CA MET A 464 14.01 5.89 13.42
C MET A 464 13.52 6.35 14.79
N LYS A 465 13.46 7.66 14.96
CA LYS A 465 12.94 8.31 16.18
C LYS A 465 11.44 8.58 16.04
N ALA A 466 10.75 8.58 17.18
CA ALA A 466 9.31 8.88 17.22
C ALA A 466 8.97 10.28 16.68
N SER A 467 9.92 11.21 16.72
CA SER A 467 9.79 12.56 16.14
C SER A 467 9.52 12.60 14.64
N THR A 468 9.70 11.48 13.92
CA THR A 468 9.42 11.42 12.47
C THR A 468 7.92 11.42 12.14
N ASN A 469 7.06 10.94 13.06
CA ASN A 469 5.61 11.07 12.97
C ASN A 469 5.01 11.12 14.39
N PRO A 470 5.02 12.30 15.06
CA PRO A 470 4.60 12.41 16.45
C PRO A 470 3.17 11.94 16.71
N LEU A 471 2.22 12.25 15.82
CA LEU A 471 0.83 11.80 15.97
C LEU A 471 0.71 10.28 16.02
N ALA A 472 1.53 9.57 15.25
CA ALA A 472 1.54 8.12 15.21
C ALA A 472 2.28 7.51 16.41
N TYR A 473 3.46 8.04 16.74
CA TYR A 473 4.40 7.41 17.67
C TYR A 473 4.41 8.01 19.07
N CYS A 474 3.91 9.24 19.25
CA CYS A 474 3.87 9.91 20.55
C CYS A 474 2.45 10.16 21.07
N GLU A 475 1.48 10.40 20.18
CA GLU A 475 0.10 10.78 20.54
C GLU A 475 -0.91 9.59 20.42
N GLY A 476 -0.43 8.36 20.31
CA GLY A 476 -1.26 7.15 20.33
C GLY A 476 -1.92 6.77 19.00
N GLY A 477 -1.56 7.39 17.89
CA GLY A 477 -2.06 6.99 16.56
C GLY A 477 -1.73 5.55 16.21
N PHE A 478 -0.59 5.02 16.71
CA PHE A 478 -0.24 3.61 16.61
C PHE A 478 -0.21 2.91 17.97
N LEU A 479 -0.41 1.59 17.94
CA LEU A 479 -0.35 0.73 19.11
C LEU A 479 1.02 0.84 19.79
N GLY A 480 1.02 1.21 21.07
CA GLY A 480 2.25 1.52 21.81
C GLY A 480 2.86 2.90 21.46
N GLY A 481 2.14 3.73 20.72
CA GLY A 481 2.56 5.04 20.23
C GLY A 481 2.49 6.16 21.27
N HIS A 482 2.96 5.92 22.48
CA HIS A 482 3.16 6.92 23.54
C HIS A 482 4.65 7.02 23.91
N LEU A 483 5.49 7.01 22.88
CA LEU A 483 6.94 7.12 23.01
C LEU A 483 7.37 8.57 23.26
N GLY A 484 8.51 8.74 23.90
CA GLY A 484 9.20 10.03 23.93
C GLY A 484 9.70 10.41 22.53
N ILE A 485 9.68 11.69 22.20
CA ILE A 485 10.03 12.22 20.85
C ILE A 485 11.40 11.77 20.34
N HIS A 486 12.33 11.43 21.24
CA HIS A 486 13.68 10.96 20.90
C HIS A 486 13.83 9.44 20.95
N ASP A 487 12.79 8.71 21.37
CA ASP A 487 12.83 7.26 21.43
C ASP A 487 12.81 6.64 20.04
N LYS A 488 13.43 5.44 19.92
CA LYS A 488 13.37 4.66 18.69
C LYS A 488 12.02 3.95 18.56
N ILE A 489 11.51 3.86 17.35
CA ILE A 489 10.21 3.21 17.09
C ILE A 489 10.27 1.66 17.06
N LYS A 490 11.43 1.07 17.24
CA LYS A 490 11.65 -0.38 17.20
C LYS A 490 10.62 -1.21 18.01
N PRO A 491 10.21 -0.83 19.22
CA PRO A 491 9.20 -1.56 19.97
C PRO A 491 7.84 -1.65 19.28
N ILE A 492 7.45 -0.62 18.52
CA ILE A 492 6.16 -0.56 17.80
C ILE A 492 6.15 -1.50 16.59
N LEU A 493 7.32 -1.72 15.97
CA LEU A 493 7.43 -2.56 14.77
C LEU A 493 7.10 -4.03 14.99
N LYS A 494 7.10 -4.52 16.23
CA LYS A 494 6.74 -5.92 16.56
C LYS A 494 5.37 -6.32 16.05
N SER A 495 4.42 -5.41 16.03
CA SER A 495 3.05 -5.63 15.56
C SER A 495 2.85 -5.29 14.08
N ALA A 496 3.87 -4.81 13.39
CA ALA A 496 3.81 -4.47 11.98
C ALA A 496 3.86 -5.72 11.09
N THR A 497 3.21 -5.66 9.93
CA THR A 497 3.21 -6.74 8.93
C THR A 497 4.06 -6.35 7.74
N ALA A 498 4.86 -7.30 7.20
CA ALA A 498 5.52 -7.19 5.91
C ALA A 498 4.86 -8.13 4.90
N SER A 499 4.82 -7.73 3.62
CA SER A 499 4.05 -8.45 2.62
C SER A 499 4.91 -9.07 1.52
N PHE A 500 4.70 -10.37 1.30
CA PHE A 500 5.19 -11.12 0.14
C PHE A 500 4.13 -11.01 -0.97
N GLY A 501 4.41 -10.21 -1.99
CA GLY A 501 3.47 -9.99 -3.08
C GLY A 501 3.53 -11.07 -4.15
N ILE A 502 2.42 -11.30 -4.83
CA ILE A 502 2.35 -12.18 -6.00
C ILE A 502 1.74 -11.44 -7.18
N THR A 503 2.19 -11.74 -8.39
CA THR A 503 1.66 -11.19 -9.64
C THR A 503 1.57 -12.25 -10.70
N ALA A 504 0.71 -12.00 -11.71
CA ALA A 504 0.65 -12.76 -12.96
C ALA A 504 0.39 -14.27 -12.77
N LEU A 505 -0.53 -14.61 -11.88
CA LEU A 505 -0.83 -16.01 -11.59
C LEU A 505 -1.48 -16.73 -12.79
N ASN A 506 -2.24 -16.00 -13.60
CA ASN A 506 -2.80 -16.52 -14.84
C ASN A 506 -1.72 -16.92 -15.86
N GLU A 507 -0.70 -16.07 -16.03
CA GLU A 507 0.42 -16.34 -16.94
C GLU A 507 1.32 -17.47 -16.42
N LEU A 508 1.41 -17.66 -15.10
CA LEU A 508 2.06 -18.85 -14.53
C LEU A 508 1.33 -20.12 -14.95
N GLN A 509 0.00 -20.15 -14.84
CA GLN A 509 -0.82 -21.29 -15.25
C GLN A 509 -0.69 -21.56 -16.77
N GLN A 510 -0.70 -20.49 -17.57
CA GLN A 510 -0.49 -20.58 -19.03
C GLN A 510 0.87 -21.20 -19.39
N LEU A 511 1.93 -20.80 -18.72
CA LEU A 511 3.29 -21.38 -18.93
C LEU A 511 3.35 -22.85 -18.53
N TYR A 512 2.58 -23.26 -17.52
CA TYR A 512 2.58 -24.63 -17.02
C TYR A 512 1.92 -25.62 -18.00
N ASN A 513 0.72 -25.29 -18.47
CA ASN A 513 -0.09 -26.24 -19.27
C ASN A 513 -0.94 -25.61 -20.38
N HIS A 514 -0.64 -24.36 -20.77
CA HIS A 514 -1.35 -23.64 -21.85
C HIS A 514 -2.86 -23.42 -21.58
N LYS A 515 -3.25 -23.35 -20.31
CA LYS A 515 -4.62 -23.03 -19.87
C LYS A 515 -4.65 -21.78 -19.02
N SER A 516 -5.72 -21.01 -19.13
CA SER A 516 -5.99 -19.88 -18.26
C SER A 516 -6.44 -20.31 -16.86
N LEU A 517 -6.48 -19.37 -15.91
CA LEU A 517 -7.08 -19.64 -14.58
C LEU A 517 -8.56 -20.03 -14.69
N ALA A 518 -9.27 -19.53 -15.70
CA ALA A 518 -10.67 -19.88 -15.93
C ALA A 518 -10.86 -21.33 -16.40
N GLU A 519 -9.88 -21.86 -17.15
CA GLU A 519 -9.91 -23.23 -17.69
C GLU A 519 -9.35 -24.27 -16.69
N ASP A 520 -8.42 -23.86 -15.84
CA ASP A 520 -7.76 -24.73 -14.87
C ASP A 520 -7.44 -23.93 -13.59
N GLY A 521 -6.22 -23.81 -13.16
CA GLY A 521 -5.79 -23.03 -12.02
C GLY A 521 -5.26 -23.89 -10.87
N GLU A 522 -5.17 -25.21 -11.01
CA GLU A 522 -4.67 -26.10 -9.95
C GLU A 522 -3.20 -25.84 -9.65
N PHE A 523 -2.36 -25.69 -10.68
CA PHE A 523 -0.94 -25.38 -10.46
C PHE A 523 -0.73 -24.02 -9.78
N ALA A 524 -1.56 -23.04 -10.14
CA ALA A 524 -1.57 -21.75 -9.47
C ALA A 524 -1.95 -21.85 -7.98
N LEU A 525 -2.97 -22.66 -7.66
CA LEU A 525 -3.37 -22.93 -6.26
C LEU A 525 -2.28 -23.65 -5.48
N GLU A 526 -1.66 -24.67 -6.04
CA GLU A 526 -0.54 -25.40 -5.42
C GLU A 526 0.63 -24.46 -5.15
N THR A 527 0.97 -23.60 -6.09
CA THR A 527 2.02 -22.59 -5.92
C THR A 527 1.72 -21.64 -4.77
N LEU A 528 0.49 -21.12 -4.66
CA LEU A 528 0.11 -20.25 -3.56
C LEU A 528 0.11 -20.97 -2.20
N ARG A 529 -0.34 -22.21 -2.14
CA ARG A 529 -0.26 -23.01 -0.91
C ARG A 529 1.20 -23.19 -0.46
N TYR A 530 2.07 -23.53 -1.41
CA TYR A 530 3.50 -23.65 -1.12
C TYR A 530 4.11 -22.35 -0.60
N ILE A 531 3.83 -21.21 -1.24
CA ILE A 531 4.29 -19.90 -0.76
C ILE A 531 3.78 -19.61 0.65
N ASN A 532 2.50 -19.93 0.95
CA ASN A 532 1.96 -19.76 2.30
C ASN A 532 2.71 -20.62 3.34
N GLU A 533 3.01 -21.86 3.03
CA GLU A 533 3.77 -22.76 3.91
C GLU A 533 5.16 -22.19 4.22
N GLN A 534 5.89 -21.74 3.19
CA GLN A 534 7.20 -21.12 3.36
C GLN A 534 7.15 -19.85 4.21
N VAL A 535 6.17 -18.99 3.96
CA VAL A 535 6.02 -17.71 4.71
C VAL A 535 5.62 -17.98 6.16
N GLU A 536 4.83 -19.01 6.45
CA GLU A 536 4.53 -19.42 7.84
C GLU A 536 5.77 -19.94 8.57
N GLU A 537 6.67 -20.66 7.90
CA GLU A 537 7.95 -21.04 8.50
C GLU A 537 8.83 -19.80 8.76
N PHE A 538 8.91 -18.87 7.84
CA PHE A 538 9.65 -17.61 8.05
C PHE A 538 9.11 -16.81 9.26
N LYS A 539 7.80 -16.77 9.48
CA LYS A 539 7.22 -16.14 10.67
C LYS A 539 7.73 -16.78 11.96
N LYS A 540 7.80 -18.11 11.99
CA LYS A 540 8.25 -18.86 13.18
C LYS A 540 9.73 -18.61 13.46
N GLU A 541 10.54 -18.59 12.41
CA GLU A 541 12.00 -18.43 12.53
C GLU A 541 12.39 -17.00 12.91
N ASP A 542 11.78 -16.01 12.27
CA ASP A 542 12.17 -14.59 12.40
C ASP A 542 11.44 -13.88 13.56
N GLY A 543 10.29 -14.39 13.98
CA GLY A 543 9.42 -13.71 14.96
C GLY A 543 8.79 -12.43 14.40
N ASN A 544 8.71 -12.27 13.08
CA ASN A 544 8.10 -11.16 12.37
C ASN A 544 6.75 -11.57 11.77
N LEU A 545 5.83 -10.61 11.63
CA LEU A 545 4.57 -10.85 10.96
C LEU A 545 4.74 -10.70 9.44
N TYR A 546 4.51 -11.79 8.72
CA TYR A 546 4.50 -11.82 7.26
C TYR A 546 3.13 -12.20 6.74
N ALA A 547 2.78 -11.76 5.53
CA ALA A 547 1.53 -12.11 4.89
C ALA A 547 1.68 -12.14 3.36
N ILE A 548 0.83 -12.91 2.69
CA ILE A 548 0.79 -12.98 1.23
C ILE A 548 -0.10 -11.87 0.69
N TYR A 549 0.44 -11.10 -0.22
CA TYR A 549 -0.23 -9.94 -0.79
C TYR A 549 -0.58 -10.15 -2.26
N GLY A 550 -1.86 -10.19 -2.56
CA GLY A 550 -2.35 -10.10 -3.93
C GLY A 550 -2.03 -8.71 -4.49
N THR A 551 -0.87 -8.57 -5.09
CA THR A 551 -0.29 -7.28 -5.47
C THR A 551 -1.20 -6.50 -6.40
N PRO A 552 -1.50 -5.22 -6.11
CA PRO A 552 -2.27 -4.36 -7.01
C PRO A 552 -1.42 -3.87 -8.20
N ALA A 553 -0.84 -4.74 -8.93
CA ALA A 553 0.20 -4.55 -9.95
C ALA A 553 -0.18 -3.54 -11.07
N GLU A 554 -0.63 -2.36 -10.75
CA GLU A 554 -1.13 -1.28 -11.61
C GLU A 554 -0.33 -1.12 -12.92
N ASN A 555 0.61 -0.20 -12.94
CA ASN A 555 1.53 -0.03 -14.08
C ASN A 555 2.64 -1.09 -14.13
N LEU A 556 2.83 -1.84 -13.05
CA LEU A 556 3.78 -2.95 -12.98
C LEU A 556 3.46 -4.06 -13.99
N CYS A 557 2.18 -4.32 -14.29
CA CYS A 557 1.77 -5.33 -15.26
C CYS A 557 2.43 -5.12 -16.65
N GLY A 558 2.52 -3.88 -17.11
CA GLY A 558 3.19 -3.54 -18.36
C GLY A 558 4.72 -3.66 -18.29
N LEU A 559 5.31 -3.27 -17.16
CA LEU A 559 6.75 -3.42 -16.93
C LEU A 559 7.15 -4.90 -16.95
N GLN A 560 6.38 -5.75 -16.28
CA GLN A 560 6.63 -7.18 -16.19
C GLN A 560 6.62 -7.89 -17.54
N VAL A 561 5.69 -7.55 -18.43
CA VAL A 561 5.68 -8.07 -19.81
C VAL A 561 6.98 -7.70 -20.55
N LYS A 562 7.41 -6.44 -20.47
CA LYS A 562 8.63 -5.96 -21.11
C LYS A 562 9.88 -6.70 -20.59
N GLN A 563 9.96 -6.91 -19.28
CA GLN A 563 11.04 -7.65 -18.63
C GLN A 563 11.04 -9.13 -19.06
N PHE A 564 9.87 -9.75 -19.12
CA PHE A 564 9.71 -11.13 -19.56
C PHE A 564 10.14 -11.29 -21.02
N ARG A 565 9.61 -10.46 -21.93
CA ARG A 565 9.97 -10.47 -23.37
C ARG A 565 11.47 -10.33 -23.59
N LYS A 566 12.12 -9.44 -22.85
CA LYS A 566 13.57 -9.22 -22.96
C LYS A 566 14.38 -10.47 -22.66
N LYS A 567 13.92 -11.32 -21.76
CA LYS A 567 14.70 -12.47 -21.26
C LYS A 567 14.27 -13.81 -21.86
N TYR A 568 12.98 -14.00 -22.08
CA TYR A 568 12.40 -15.27 -22.54
C TYR A 568 11.64 -15.17 -23.86
N GLY A 569 11.60 -13.98 -24.46
CA GLY A 569 10.91 -13.77 -25.73
C GLY A 569 9.40 -13.62 -25.60
N VAL A 570 8.72 -13.69 -26.74
CA VAL A 570 7.26 -13.61 -26.84
C VAL A 570 6.68 -15.02 -26.79
N ILE A 571 5.82 -15.26 -25.82
CA ILE A 571 5.09 -16.51 -25.60
C ILE A 571 3.60 -16.21 -25.65
N GLU A 572 2.85 -17.00 -26.41
CA GLU A 572 1.40 -16.88 -26.57
C GLU A 572 0.68 -16.96 -25.23
N ASN A 573 -0.29 -16.07 -25.01
CA ASN A 573 -1.07 -15.90 -23.77
C ASN A 573 -0.26 -15.60 -22.49
N VAL A 574 1.04 -15.31 -22.63
CA VAL A 574 1.92 -14.95 -21.51
C VAL A 574 2.54 -13.57 -21.72
N SER A 575 3.24 -13.35 -22.83
CA SER A 575 3.97 -12.12 -23.10
C SER A 575 3.72 -11.54 -24.50
N ASP A 576 2.77 -12.06 -25.24
CA ASP A 576 2.29 -11.52 -26.52
C ASP A 576 1.34 -10.31 -26.36
N ARG A 577 1.00 -9.95 -25.13
CA ARG A 577 0.11 -8.84 -24.74
C ARG A 577 0.90 -7.70 -24.12
N GLU A 578 0.29 -6.50 -24.02
CA GLU A 578 0.98 -5.33 -23.46
C GLU A 578 1.06 -5.31 -21.92
N TYR A 579 0.36 -6.24 -21.24
CA TYR A 579 0.32 -6.36 -19.78
C TYR A 579 0.09 -7.82 -19.36
N VAL A 580 0.49 -8.18 -18.14
CA VAL A 580 0.13 -9.45 -17.48
C VAL A 580 -1.10 -9.25 -16.57
N SER A 581 -1.71 -10.35 -16.16
CA SER A 581 -2.82 -10.32 -15.20
C SER A 581 -2.38 -9.81 -13.83
N ASN A 582 -3.33 -9.24 -13.10
CA ASN A 582 -3.10 -8.70 -11.77
C ASN A 582 -3.27 -9.79 -10.72
N SER A 583 -2.28 -9.94 -9.81
CA SER A 583 -2.42 -10.77 -8.62
C SER A 583 -2.89 -12.21 -8.95
N PHE A 584 -3.99 -12.64 -8.33
CA PHE A 584 -4.68 -13.92 -8.53
C PHE A 584 -5.90 -13.80 -9.46
N HIS A 585 -6.10 -12.65 -10.08
CA HIS A 585 -7.24 -12.44 -10.97
C HIS A 585 -7.04 -13.17 -12.30
N CYS A 586 -8.14 -13.61 -12.89
CA CYS A 586 -8.13 -14.07 -14.28
C CYS A 586 -7.72 -12.90 -15.20
N HIS A 587 -7.33 -13.22 -16.43
CA HIS A 587 -7.03 -12.18 -17.40
C HIS A 587 -8.30 -11.37 -17.72
N VAL A 588 -8.15 -10.05 -17.90
CA VAL A 588 -9.30 -9.13 -18.09
C VAL A 588 -10.12 -9.43 -19.33
N THR A 589 -9.53 -10.12 -20.32
CA THR A 589 -10.18 -10.54 -21.58
C THR A 589 -11.01 -11.81 -21.45
N GLU A 590 -10.99 -12.48 -20.29
CA GLU A 590 -11.86 -13.64 -20.07
C GLU A 590 -13.32 -13.24 -20.17
N ASP A 591 -14.07 -13.98 -20.99
CA ASP A 591 -15.49 -13.72 -21.23
C ASP A 591 -16.34 -14.57 -20.28
N ILE A 592 -16.32 -14.21 -19.02
CA ILE A 592 -17.05 -14.87 -17.93
C ILE A 592 -17.97 -13.89 -17.21
N THR A 593 -19.05 -14.40 -16.68
CA THR A 593 -20.02 -13.60 -15.92
C THR A 593 -19.44 -13.16 -14.57
N PRO A 594 -19.98 -12.10 -13.95
CA PRO A 594 -19.60 -11.70 -12.59
C PRO A 594 -19.68 -12.83 -11.56
N ILE A 595 -20.67 -13.72 -11.69
CA ILE A 595 -20.86 -14.88 -10.82
C ILE A 595 -19.73 -15.89 -10.99
N GLU A 596 -19.42 -16.25 -12.23
CA GLU A 596 -18.32 -17.17 -12.55
C GLU A 596 -16.97 -16.61 -12.07
N LYS A 597 -16.73 -15.30 -12.24
CA LYS A 597 -15.52 -14.65 -11.76
C LYS A 597 -15.40 -14.71 -10.23
N GLN A 598 -16.48 -14.42 -9.51
CA GLN A 598 -16.49 -14.55 -8.04
C GLN A 598 -16.23 -16.01 -7.60
N ASP A 599 -16.75 -17.01 -8.31
CA ASP A 599 -16.50 -18.41 -8.00
C ASP A 599 -15.06 -18.82 -8.29
N LEU A 600 -14.55 -18.43 -9.45
CA LEU A 600 -13.18 -18.71 -9.86
C LEU A 600 -12.16 -18.14 -8.90
N GLU A 601 -12.22 -16.85 -8.64
CA GLU A 601 -11.23 -16.13 -7.84
C GLU A 601 -11.39 -16.41 -6.33
N GLY A 602 -12.58 -16.81 -5.90
CA GLY A 602 -12.84 -17.29 -4.54
C GLY A 602 -11.95 -18.45 -4.11
N ARG A 603 -11.48 -19.27 -5.04
CA ARG A 603 -10.54 -20.38 -4.79
C ARG A 603 -9.20 -19.91 -4.22
N PHE A 604 -8.74 -18.72 -4.60
CA PHE A 604 -7.46 -18.11 -4.20
C PHE A 604 -7.61 -17.18 -2.99
N TRP A 605 -8.84 -16.86 -2.61
CA TRP A 605 -9.17 -15.75 -1.72
C TRP A 605 -8.45 -15.83 -0.36
N GLU A 606 -8.57 -16.94 0.34
CA GLU A 606 -7.97 -17.10 1.67
C GLU A 606 -6.44 -17.27 1.64
N LEU A 607 -5.87 -17.63 0.48
CA LEU A 607 -4.43 -17.78 0.30
C LEU A 607 -3.70 -16.42 0.19
N CYS A 608 -4.43 -15.34 -0.10
CA CYS A 608 -3.90 -13.98 -0.13
C CYS A 608 -4.28 -13.22 1.15
N ASN A 609 -3.77 -13.69 2.30
CA ASN A 609 -4.18 -13.23 3.63
C ASN A 609 -3.68 -11.82 4.01
N GLY A 610 -2.65 -11.30 3.34
CA GLY A 610 -2.09 -9.97 3.56
C GLY A 610 -2.62 -8.88 2.63
N GLY A 611 -3.43 -9.25 1.64
CA GLY A 611 -4.04 -8.27 0.75
C GLY A 611 -4.81 -8.89 -0.39
N LYS A 612 -6.07 -8.49 -0.53
CA LYS A 612 -6.99 -9.01 -1.54
C LYS A 612 -8.16 -8.07 -1.73
N ILE A 613 -8.69 -8.02 -2.94
CA ILE A 613 -9.96 -7.41 -3.28
C ILE A 613 -10.52 -8.14 -4.49
N GLN A 614 -11.81 -8.41 -4.47
CA GLN A 614 -12.55 -8.87 -5.62
C GLN A 614 -13.18 -7.67 -6.32
N TYR A 615 -13.04 -7.56 -7.62
CA TYR A 615 -13.75 -6.55 -8.40
C TYR A 615 -14.27 -7.16 -9.69
N VAL A 616 -15.47 -6.74 -10.05
CA VAL A 616 -16.25 -7.32 -11.14
C VAL A 616 -16.82 -6.19 -11.97
N LYS A 617 -16.71 -6.29 -13.29
CA LYS A 617 -17.40 -5.38 -14.19
C LYS A 617 -18.90 -5.73 -14.20
N TYR A 618 -19.72 -4.74 -13.86
CA TYR A 618 -21.17 -4.88 -13.91
C TYR A 618 -21.69 -4.39 -15.26
N PRO A 619 -22.06 -5.30 -16.20
CA PRO A 619 -22.55 -4.90 -17.52
C PRO A 619 -24.00 -4.39 -17.50
N ILE A 620 -24.39 -3.72 -16.42
CA ILE A 620 -25.79 -3.42 -16.12
C ILE A 620 -25.90 -1.92 -15.84
N ASN A 621 -26.22 -1.17 -16.85
CA ASN A 621 -26.39 0.27 -16.77
C ASN A 621 -27.39 0.64 -15.65
N TYR A 622 -26.85 1.04 -14.48
CA TYR A 622 -27.60 1.56 -13.34
C TYR A 622 -28.74 0.65 -12.80
N ASN A 623 -28.72 -0.65 -13.12
CA ASN A 623 -29.69 -1.58 -12.56
C ASN A 623 -29.41 -1.84 -11.08
N LYS A 624 -30.18 -1.18 -10.21
CA LYS A 624 -30.03 -1.26 -8.76
C LYS A 624 -30.12 -2.68 -8.22
N GLU A 625 -31.09 -3.45 -8.68
CA GLU A 625 -31.37 -4.78 -8.12
C GLU A 625 -30.28 -5.80 -8.49
N ALA A 626 -29.72 -5.70 -9.68
CA ALA A 626 -28.61 -6.55 -10.07
C ALA A 626 -27.32 -6.21 -9.29
N VAL A 627 -27.00 -4.92 -9.09
CA VAL A 627 -25.87 -4.50 -8.25
C VAL A 627 -26.06 -5.01 -6.83
N LYS A 628 -27.26 -4.84 -6.25
CA LYS A 628 -27.62 -5.30 -4.91
C LYS A 628 -27.44 -6.82 -4.75
N THR A 629 -27.91 -7.59 -5.75
CA THR A 629 -27.83 -9.05 -5.73
C THR A 629 -26.39 -9.53 -5.78
N LEU A 630 -25.55 -8.96 -6.66
CA LEU A 630 -24.13 -9.32 -6.79
C LEU A 630 -23.33 -8.92 -5.55
N VAL A 631 -23.59 -7.75 -4.96
CA VAL A 631 -22.97 -7.33 -3.71
C VAL A 631 -23.35 -8.29 -2.58
N ARG A 632 -24.62 -8.63 -2.40
CA ARG A 632 -25.03 -9.60 -1.37
C ARG A 632 -24.35 -10.95 -1.53
N ARG A 633 -24.26 -11.45 -2.77
CA ARG A 633 -23.55 -12.69 -3.07
C ARG A 633 -22.07 -12.61 -2.68
N ALA A 634 -21.39 -11.52 -3.01
CA ALA A 634 -20.02 -11.29 -2.61
C ALA A 634 -19.86 -11.27 -1.08
N MET A 635 -20.81 -10.65 -0.38
CA MET A 635 -20.82 -10.59 1.09
C MET A 635 -21.06 -11.98 1.71
N ASP A 636 -21.94 -12.80 1.17
CA ASP A 636 -22.14 -14.17 1.63
C ASP A 636 -20.88 -15.04 1.42
N LYS A 637 -20.09 -14.79 0.35
CA LYS A 637 -18.79 -15.44 0.10
C LYS A 637 -17.64 -14.91 0.97
N GLY A 638 -17.85 -13.90 1.78
CA GLY A 638 -16.80 -13.33 2.64
C GLY A 638 -15.82 -12.40 1.91
N PHE A 639 -16.20 -11.82 0.78
CA PHE A 639 -15.32 -10.99 -0.01
C PHE A 639 -15.17 -9.54 0.52
N TYR A 640 -14.10 -8.93 0.07
CA TYR A 640 -13.94 -7.50 -0.05
C TYR A 640 -14.14 -7.17 -1.53
N GLU A 641 -15.30 -6.60 -1.86
CA GLU A 641 -15.80 -6.46 -3.23
C GLU A 641 -15.81 -5.02 -3.69
N GLY A 642 -15.28 -4.76 -4.88
CA GLY A 642 -15.37 -3.48 -5.57
C GLY A 642 -16.31 -3.55 -6.77
N VAL A 643 -17.29 -2.65 -6.85
CA VAL A 643 -18.11 -2.45 -8.04
C VAL A 643 -17.26 -1.79 -9.12
N ASN A 644 -17.20 -2.33 -10.33
CA ASN A 644 -16.48 -1.76 -11.45
C ASN A 644 -17.43 -1.33 -12.57
N LEU A 645 -17.37 -0.05 -12.88
CA LEU A 645 -18.04 0.64 -13.99
C LEU A 645 -16.99 1.56 -14.61
N SER A 646 -17.18 2.05 -15.83
CA SER A 646 -16.35 3.13 -16.39
C SER A 646 -17.20 4.39 -16.44
N LEU A 647 -16.95 5.33 -15.53
CA LEU A 647 -17.70 6.58 -15.43
C LEU A 647 -17.09 7.63 -16.36
N ALA A 648 -17.91 8.30 -17.18
CA ALA A 648 -17.46 9.35 -18.05
C ALA A 648 -18.35 10.59 -17.94
N TYR A 649 -17.71 11.77 -17.92
CA TYR A 649 -18.33 13.08 -17.74
C TYR A 649 -17.84 14.02 -18.83
N CYS A 650 -18.75 14.66 -19.55
CA CYS A 650 -18.40 15.71 -20.50
C CYS A 650 -18.07 17.00 -19.75
N ASP A 651 -16.86 17.50 -19.92
CA ASP A 651 -16.43 18.74 -19.27
C ASP A 651 -17.04 19.99 -19.91
N ASP A 652 -17.59 19.90 -21.13
CA ASP A 652 -18.19 21.01 -21.83
C ASP A 652 -19.69 21.20 -21.54
N CYS A 653 -20.47 20.09 -21.53
CA CYS A 653 -21.93 20.19 -21.34
C CYS A 653 -22.45 19.54 -20.04
N GLY A 654 -21.59 18.85 -19.28
CA GLY A 654 -21.97 18.18 -18.03
C GLY A 654 -22.70 16.84 -18.20
N HIS A 655 -22.87 16.35 -19.44
CA HIS A 655 -23.49 15.03 -19.67
C HIS A 655 -22.65 13.92 -19.06
N GLU A 656 -23.30 12.96 -18.40
CA GLU A 656 -22.68 11.78 -17.80
C GLU A 656 -23.20 10.49 -18.42
N GLU A 657 -22.32 9.56 -18.74
CA GLU A 657 -22.67 8.25 -19.29
C GLU A 657 -21.54 7.24 -19.01
N LEU A 658 -21.89 5.94 -18.97
CA LEU A 658 -20.90 4.86 -18.86
C LEU A 658 -20.15 4.67 -20.19
N GLU A 659 -18.85 4.37 -20.11
CA GLU A 659 -18.00 3.97 -21.25
C GLU A 659 -17.96 4.99 -22.42
N MET A 660 -18.35 6.23 -22.20
CA MET A 660 -18.41 7.27 -23.21
C MET A 660 -17.01 7.72 -23.67
N ASP A 661 -16.74 7.73 -24.97
CA ASP A 661 -15.48 8.24 -25.55
C ASP A 661 -15.68 9.56 -26.34
N VAL A 662 -16.91 9.82 -26.76
CA VAL A 662 -17.35 11.08 -27.37
C VAL A 662 -18.71 11.40 -26.78
N CYS A 663 -18.92 12.63 -26.35
CA CYS A 663 -20.21 13.04 -25.77
C CYS A 663 -21.34 12.93 -26.81
N PRO A 664 -22.39 12.13 -26.58
CA PRO A 664 -23.50 11.98 -27.52
C PRO A 664 -24.37 13.24 -27.62
N VAL A 665 -24.31 14.15 -26.63
CA VAL A 665 -25.12 15.36 -26.59
C VAL A 665 -24.49 16.51 -27.36
N CYS A 666 -23.18 16.76 -27.18
CA CYS A 666 -22.48 17.89 -27.77
C CYS A 666 -21.34 17.55 -28.74
N GLY A 667 -21.01 16.24 -28.91
CA GLY A 667 -19.94 15.78 -29.78
C GLY A 667 -18.53 16.02 -29.25
N SER A 668 -18.37 16.48 -28.00
CA SER A 668 -17.07 16.82 -27.43
C SER A 668 -16.28 15.55 -27.06
N LYS A 669 -14.94 15.65 -27.20
CA LYS A 669 -13.97 14.69 -26.68
C LYS A 669 -13.30 15.16 -25.38
N ASN A 670 -13.67 16.36 -24.88
CA ASN A 670 -13.20 16.91 -23.64
C ASN A 670 -13.91 16.20 -22.46
N LEU A 671 -13.41 15.03 -22.12
CA LEU A 671 -14.01 14.14 -21.14
C LEU A 671 -13.10 13.94 -19.93
N THR A 672 -13.71 13.89 -18.76
CA THR A 672 -13.12 13.31 -17.56
C THR A 672 -13.68 11.91 -17.36
N LYS A 673 -12.82 10.91 -17.24
CA LYS A 673 -13.20 9.52 -17.01
C LYS A 673 -12.61 9.02 -15.69
N ILE A 674 -13.41 8.24 -14.96
CA ILE A 674 -13.01 7.57 -13.73
C ILE A 674 -13.12 6.07 -13.95
N ASP A 675 -12.00 5.39 -13.76
CA ASP A 675 -11.90 3.94 -13.87
C ASP A 675 -11.28 3.33 -12.62
N ARG A 676 -11.55 2.07 -12.37
CA ARG A 676 -10.92 1.32 -11.29
C ARG A 676 -9.50 0.93 -11.67
N MET A 677 -8.55 1.31 -10.82
CA MET A 677 -7.12 0.98 -10.98
C MET A 677 -6.75 -0.33 -10.28
N ASN A 678 -7.62 -1.14 -9.89
CA ASN A 678 -7.57 -2.34 -9.08
C ASN A 678 -8.26 -2.10 -7.73
N GLY A 679 -7.54 -1.80 -6.67
CA GLY A 679 -8.11 -1.58 -5.34
C GLY A 679 -8.64 -0.17 -5.07
N TYR A 680 -8.53 0.76 -6.01
CA TYR A 680 -9.01 2.14 -5.88
C TYR A 680 -9.41 2.73 -7.22
N LEU A 681 -10.01 3.91 -7.21
CA LEU A 681 -10.42 4.64 -8.40
C LEU A 681 -9.40 5.72 -8.76
N SER A 682 -9.21 5.97 -10.05
CA SER A 682 -8.38 7.04 -10.55
C SER A 682 -8.98 7.70 -11.79
N TYR A 683 -8.53 8.90 -12.10
CA TYR A 683 -8.83 9.53 -13.36
C TYR A 683 -8.02 8.87 -14.48
N SER A 684 -8.67 8.08 -15.33
CA SER A 684 -8.07 7.55 -16.55
C SER A 684 -7.93 8.63 -17.62
N ARG A 685 -8.84 9.59 -17.61
CA ARG A 685 -8.75 10.83 -18.42
C ARG A 685 -9.16 12.06 -17.60
N VAL A 686 -8.50 13.18 -17.86
CA VAL A 686 -8.84 14.49 -17.34
C VAL A 686 -8.79 15.49 -18.50
N LYS A 687 -9.90 16.13 -18.82
CA LYS A 687 -10.02 17.09 -19.94
C LYS A 687 -9.47 16.53 -21.26
N GLY A 688 -9.78 15.26 -21.54
CA GLY A 688 -9.35 14.56 -22.75
C GLY A 688 -7.97 13.89 -22.67
N ASP A 689 -7.08 14.29 -21.76
CA ASP A 689 -5.73 13.71 -21.60
C ASP A 689 -5.69 12.54 -20.61
N THR A 690 -4.86 11.54 -20.91
CA THR A 690 -4.65 10.41 -20.00
C THR A 690 -3.47 10.63 -19.05
N ARG A 691 -3.63 10.20 -17.80
CA ARG A 691 -2.58 10.11 -16.78
C ARG A 691 -1.98 8.71 -16.66
N LEU A 692 -2.46 7.76 -17.45
CA LEU A 692 -2.05 6.37 -17.42
C LEU A 692 -1.07 6.06 -18.54
N ASN A 693 -0.23 5.04 -18.34
CA ASN A 693 0.63 4.52 -19.40
C ASN A 693 -0.18 3.67 -20.41
N ASP A 694 0.45 3.38 -21.56
CA ASP A 694 -0.21 2.70 -22.67
C ASP A 694 -0.67 1.29 -22.29
N ALA A 695 0.12 0.55 -21.50
CA ALA A 695 -0.24 -0.80 -21.04
C ALA A 695 -1.49 -0.80 -20.16
N LYS A 696 -1.62 0.18 -19.26
CA LYS A 696 -2.81 0.29 -18.40
C LYS A 696 -4.03 0.78 -19.17
N MET A 697 -3.84 1.65 -20.15
CA MET A 697 -4.92 2.07 -21.05
C MET A 697 -5.42 0.89 -21.90
N ALA A 698 -4.52 0.05 -22.41
CA ALA A 698 -4.89 -1.18 -23.13
C ALA A 698 -5.66 -2.15 -22.24
N GLU A 699 -5.18 -2.37 -21.02
CA GLU A 699 -5.86 -3.23 -20.04
C GLU A 699 -7.29 -2.78 -19.75
N ILE A 700 -7.50 -1.47 -19.53
CA ILE A 700 -8.85 -0.91 -19.29
C ILE A 700 -9.75 -1.09 -20.52
N ALA A 701 -9.22 -0.86 -21.71
CA ALA A 701 -9.98 -0.99 -22.96
C ALA A 701 -10.39 -2.43 -23.28
N GLU A 702 -9.62 -3.41 -22.85
CA GLU A 702 -9.85 -4.83 -23.12
C GLU A 702 -10.68 -5.56 -22.04
N ARG A 703 -11.10 -4.86 -20.97
CA ARG A 703 -11.84 -5.46 -19.85
C ARG A 703 -13.19 -6.01 -20.29
N LYS A 704 -13.40 -7.32 -20.10
CA LYS A 704 -14.68 -7.99 -20.25
C LYS A 704 -15.28 -8.38 -18.90
N SER A 705 -14.50 -9.06 -18.06
CA SER A 705 -14.97 -9.61 -16.77
C SER A 705 -14.62 -8.73 -15.57
N MET A 706 -13.73 -7.76 -15.74
CA MET A 706 -13.14 -7.00 -14.65
C MET A 706 -13.57 -5.53 -14.64
#